data_25f3ca8f9e890073ed4e9cba822b9631
#
_entry.id   25f3ca8f9e890073ed4e9cba822b9631
#
_cell.length_a   1.000
_cell.length_b   1.000
_cell.length_c   1.000
_cell.angle_alpha   90.00
_cell.angle_beta   90.00
_cell.angle_gamma   90.00
#
_symmetry.space_group_name_H-M   'P 1'
#
loop_
_entity.id
_entity.type
_entity.pdbx_description
1 polymer ?
#
loop_
_entity_poly.entity_id
_entity_poly.type
_entity_poly.pdbx_seq_one_letter_code
_entity_poly.pdbx_strand_id
1 'polypeptide(L)'
;MSNKPHKIRVTENMIINDMGIERVSNFFCEFDNDGDPLYGEIGAKPQVHRRFDHWWIGETDLSFTVELDGIYEITDIYLYNEFGDHAARVRMGTPFKWEFDKEFTPKMQEWCGFKAGAKTQYINFTFNNNNAPSEILLYGYKVEDVVKEVPERQPHAKTDMNGFVGMNAFINDGDDICRAVNYIREYHPWTWTCKPNMEDTTISFNPGYCNGWDFEEFYRKHSAHGIDICPTISTHRSRGPKDHTADPTDPKNYMSFATMLFQFVARFGGNKDIDPSLIQVDPGQTPKIGLGYLTSVEPLNEPDGTWLGRESYFSPFELAAFLSMCYDGHEGMYKNAGVKQADPNFKMSMSGGAGLNLNYLRAMEFWARYNRKDGKLPFDVINAHRYCGKSKDKKGLINYVDVNIDERGNTSDKVYVGVSPEEGDIVGAFGPIREWRDRYHPQLEIWLTEFGWDTNQDYRTATSAHAYGEYTGRQVQAMWLVREYLLLSSIGIEKAAMYMSRDCGPEETAVGKYGSSGLVRFPIEINPGNVIQGNKKDSFYYVYTLKETLGNTRFDCELEAPNENVKIFKYLTKDGKAKYALWCVTSDGTKVPGMKFRIPEGEYKLVEMVYESVLGKQSDLEYKDGYVVVNVSENPIFVVEK
;
A
#
# COMPACT_ATOMS: atom_id res chain seq x y z
N MET A 1 -29.31 34.13 -21.41
CA MET A 1 -29.00 34.36 -19.98
C MET A 1 -27.74 35.20 -19.93
N SER A 2 -27.64 36.22 -19.11
CA SER A 2 -26.45 37.08 -19.09
C SER A 2 -25.28 36.25 -18.51
N ASN A 3 -24.23 36.07 -19.27
CA ASN A 3 -22.98 35.41 -18.87
C ASN A 3 -22.22 36.31 -17.87
N LYS A 4 -22.82 36.58 -16.69
CA LYS A 4 -22.10 37.28 -15.62
C LYS A 4 -21.16 36.29 -14.94
N PRO A 5 -19.86 36.65 -14.79
CA PRO A 5 -18.96 35.85 -13.99
C PRO A 5 -19.49 35.69 -12.57
N HIS A 6 -19.39 34.49 -12.03
CA HIS A 6 -19.67 34.16 -10.64
C HIS A 6 -18.51 33.38 -10.07
N LYS A 7 -18.41 33.29 -8.75
CA LYS A 7 -17.42 32.47 -8.07
C LYS A 7 -17.65 31.00 -8.41
N ILE A 8 -16.59 30.31 -8.84
CA ILE A 8 -16.61 28.87 -9.15
C ILE A 8 -16.28 28.12 -7.87
N ARG A 9 -17.16 27.22 -7.47
CA ARG A 9 -16.94 26.34 -6.33
C ARG A 9 -16.04 25.18 -6.73
N VAL A 10 -14.92 25.02 -6.03
CA VAL A 10 -14.03 23.86 -6.16
C VAL A 10 -14.21 22.94 -4.97
N THR A 11 -14.39 21.65 -5.24
CA THR A 11 -14.54 20.60 -4.23
C THR A 11 -13.37 19.63 -4.29
N GLU A 12 -13.14 18.86 -3.22
CA GLU A 12 -12.05 17.88 -3.14
C GLU A 12 -12.05 16.90 -4.34
N ASN A 13 -13.23 16.50 -4.81
CA ASN A 13 -13.36 15.60 -5.95
C ASN A 13 -12.90 16.19 -7.29
N MET A 14 -12.76 17.50 -7.39
CA MET A 14 -12.24 18.20 -8.57
C MET A 14 -10.72 18.34 -8.56
N ILE A 15 -10.06 17.99 -7.46
CA ILE A 15 -8.63 18.22 -7.28
C ILE A 15 -7.84 16.97 -7.65
N ILE A 16 -6.91 17.13 -8.59
CA ILE A 16 -5.85 16.18 -8.93
C ILE A 16 -4.59 16.68 -8.26
N ASN A 17 -4.21 15.99 -7.21
CA ASN A 17 -3.10 16.38 -6.35
C ASN A 17 -1.82 15.65 -6.77
N ASP A 18 -1.00 16.31 -7.56
CA ASP A 18 0.23 15.76 -8.12
C ASP A 18 1.42 15.74 -7.14
N MET A 19 1.22 16.27 -5.94
CA MET A 19 2.24 16.22 -4.88
C MET A 19 1.89 15.29 -3.72
N GLY A 20 0.72 14.65 -3.75
CA GLY A 20 0.26 13.78 -2.68
C GLY A 20 -0.10 14.49 -1.37
N ILE A 21 -0.37 15.81 -1.43
CA ILE A 21 -0.67 16.65 -0.26
C ILE A 21 -2.15 16.53 0.11
N GLU A 22 -2.44 16.40 1.39
CA GLU A 22 -3.83 16.37 1.88
C GLU A 22 -4.47 17.78 1.91
N ARG A 23 -5.79 17.82 1.70
CA ARG A 23 -6.65 19.01 1.91
C ARG A 23 -6.34 20.22 1.04
N VAL A 24 -5.94 20.03 -0.20
CA VAL A 24 -5.76 21.12 -1.18
C VAL A 24 -7.05 21.91 -1.41
N SER A 25 -8.23 21.30 -1.25
CA SER A 25 -9.52 21.97 -1.34
C SER A 25 -9.68 23.15 -0.38
N ASN A 26 -8.95 23.15 0.74
CA ASN A 26 -8.99 24.25 1.69
C ASN A 26 -8.51 25.60 1.11
N PHE A 27 -7.73 25.59 0.03
CA PHE A 27 -7.35 26.82 -0.66
C PHE A 27 -8.52 27.55 -1.32
N PHE A 28 -9.63 26.84 -1.57
CA PHE A 28 -10.80 27.35 -2.27
C PHE A 28 -11.98 27.64 -1.35
N CYS A 29 -11.82 27.43 -0.05
CA CYS A 29 -12.88 27.58 0.95
C CYS A 29 -12.45 28.56 2.03
N GLU A 30 -13.32 29.53 2.30
CA GLU A 30 -13.32 30.26 3.56
C GLU A 30 -14.18 29.49 4.56
N PHE A 31 -13.78 29.52 5.83
CA PHE A 31 -14.57 28.92 6.90
C PHE A 31 -14.99 30.02 7.89
N ASP A 32 -16.21 29.95 8.40
CA ASP A 32 -16.63 30.81 9.49
C ASP A 32 -16.04 30.36 10.84
N ASN A 33 -16.39 31.10 11.92
CA ASN A 33 -15.89 30.80 13.26
C ASN A 33 -16.37 29.44 13.81
N ASP A 34 -17.42 28.86 13.22
CA ASP A 34 -17.99 27.57 13.61
C ASP A 34 -17.46 26.43 12.74
N GLY A 35 -16.60 26.75 11.75
CA GLY A 35 -15.99 25.79 10.84
C GLY A 35 -16.81 25.48 9.60
N ASP A 36 -17.87 26.22 9.34
CA ASP A 36 -18.68 26.09 8.12
C ASP A 36 -18.03 26.83 6.94
N PRO A 37 -18.03 26.26 5.72
CA PRO A 37 -17.40 26.89 4.58
C PRO A 37 -18.15 28.16 4.15
N LEU A 38 -17.45 29.28 4.19
CA LEU A 38 -17.90 30.56 3.62
C LEU A 38 -17.39 30.69 2.18
N TYR A 39 -18.27 31.13 1.30
CA TYR A 39 -17.90 31.51 -0.05
C TYR A 39 -17.69 33.01 -0.09
N GLY A 40 -16.50 33.48 0.32
CA GLY A 40 -16.17 34.89 0.41
C GLY A 40 -16.22 35.63 -0.92
N GLU A 41 -16.37 36.93 -0.85
CA GLU A 41 -16.22 37.85 -1.97
C GLU A 41 -14.85 38.51 -1.93
N ILE A 42 -14.37 39.00 -3.06
CA ILE A 42 -13.12 39.80 -3.12
C ILE A 42 -13.24 40.97 -2.16
N GLY A 43 -12.28 41.09 -1.25
CA GLY A 43 -12.26 42.13 -0.22
C GLY A 43 -12.77 41.70 1.15
N ALA A 44 -13.32 40.47 1.29
CA ALA A 44 -13.49 39.87 2.60
C ALA A 44 -12.10 39.59 3.22
N LYS A 45 -12.01 39.68 4.54
CA LYS A 45 -10.78 39.35 5.24
C LYS A 45 -10.66 37.83 5.27
N PRO A 46 -9.67 37.22 4.58
CA PRO A 46 -9.56 35.78 4.57
C PRO A 46 -9.27 35.26 5.97
N GLN A 47 -9.80 34.10 6.28
CA GLN A 47 -9.42 33.39 7.50
C GLN A 47 -8.07 32.70 7.25
N VAL A 48 -7.17 32.81 8.22
CA VAL A 48 -5.84 32.18 8.15
C VAL A 48 -6.01 30.67 8.28
N HIS A 49 -5.91 29.97 7.16
CA HIS A 49 -5.95 28.51 7.16
C HIS A 49 -4.58 27.96 7.52
N ARG A 50 -4.60 26.82 8.22
CA ARG A 50 -3.37 26.15 8.70
C ARG A 50 -2.42 25.90 7.55
N ARG A 51 -1.15 26.29 7.72
CA ARG A 51 -0.05 25.83 6.87
C ARG A 51 -0.07 24.32 6.74
N PHE A 52 0.24 23.84 5.54
CA PHE A 52 0.61 22.44 5.35
C PHE A 52 1.97 22.22 6.03
N ASP A 53 1.98 21.60 7.19
CA ASP A 53 3.20 21.27 7.93
C ASP A 53 3.82 19.96 7.39
N HIS A 54 4.24 19.95 6.13
CA HIS A 54 5.17 18.94 5.65
C HIS A 54 6.56 19.55 5.59
N TRP A 55 7.41 19.17 6.51
CA TRP A 55 8.77 19.69 6.69
C TRP A 55 9.66 19.57 5.43
N TRP A 56 9.38 18.60 4.56
CA TRP A 56 10.12 18.40 3.31
C TRP A 56 9.61 19.25 2.13
N ILE A 57 8.43 19.84 2.22
CA ILE A 57 7.82 20.65 1.16
C ILE A 57 8.63 21.94 0.90
N GLY A 58 9.37 22.45 1.88
CA GLY A 58 10.24 23.61 1.69
C GLY A 58 11.31 23.45 0.59
N GLU A 59 11.55 22.23 0.12
CA GLU A 59 12.55 21.92 -0.91
C GLU A 59 11.93 21.65 -2.29
N THR A 60 10.61 21.77 -2.46
CA THR A 60 9.93 21.44 -3.70
C THR A 60 8.77 22.38 -3.99
N ASP A 61 8.42 22.51 -5.27
CA ASP A 61 7.25 23.25 -5.69
C ASP A 61 5.99 22.47 -5.33
N LEU A 62 4.97 23.16 -4.84
CA LEU A 62 3.64 22.63 -4.65
C LEU A 62 2.87 22.74 -5.96
N SER A 63 2.32 21.65 -6.46
CA SER A 63 1.52 21.64 -7.69
C SER A 63 0.25 20.79 -7.52
N PHE A 64 -0.85 21.26 -8.09
CA PHE A 64 -2.09 20.52 -8.22
C PHE A 64 -2.92 21.04 -9.41
N THR A 65 -3.83 20.19 -9.91
CA THR A 65 -4.72 20.53 -11.02
C THR A 65 -6.19 20.46 -10.56
N VAL A 66 -6.97 21.47 -10.88
CA VAL A 66 -8.43 21.47 -10.73
C VAL A 66 -9.05 20.96 -12.02
N GLU A 67 -9.78 19.86 -11.95
CA GLU A 67 -10.62 19.34 -13.02
C GLU A 67 -12.08 19.76 -12.78
N LEU A 68 -12.53 20.80 -13.46
CA LEU A 68 -13.88 21.35 -13.31
C LEU A 68 -14.94 20.37 -13.83
N ASP A 69 -16.18 20.52 -13.33
CA ASP A 69 -17.34 19.71 -13.72
C ASP A 69 -17.94 20.08 -15.09
N GLY A 70 -17.22 20.89 -15.85
CA GLY A 70 -17.59 21.35 -17.18
C GLY A 70 -16.49 22.20 -17.79
N ILE A 71 -16.71 22.69 -19.00
CA ILE A 71 -15.86 23.70 -19.62
C ILE A 71 -16.33 25.08 -19.19
N TYR A 72 -15.43 25.87 -18.61
CA TYR A 72 -15.69 27.21 -18.12
C TYR A 72 -14.91 28.25 -18.91
N GLU A 73 -15.52 29.41 -19.10
CA GLU A 73 -14.80 30.65 -19.42
C GLU A 73 -14.31 31.23 -18.09
N ILE A 74 -13.03 31.11 -17.80
CA ILE A 74 -12.41 31.66 -16.59
C ILE A 74 -12.09 33.13 -16.87
N THR A 75 -12.74 34.02 -16.16
CA THR A 75 -12.57 35.46 -16.35
C THR A 75 -11.48 36.04 -15.50
N ASP A 76 -11.44 35.65 -14.21
CA ASP A 76 -10.51 36.21 -13.24
C ASP A 76 -10.06 35.12 -12.25
N ILE A 77 -8.80 35.21 -11.82
CA ILE A 77 -8.20 34.41 -10.77
C ILE A 77 -7.55 35.34 -9.75
N TYR A 78 -7.84 35.13 -8.46
CA TYR A 78 -7.26 35.89 -7.37
C TYR A 78 -6.61 34.94 -6.36
N LEU A 79 -5.47 35.38 -5.80
CA LEU A 79 -4.78 34.70 -4.72
C LEU A 79 -4.56 35.66 -3.56
N TYR A 80 -4.57 35.15 -2.35
CA TYR A 80 -4.22 35.86 -1.14
C TYR A 80 -3.05 35.16 -0.44
N ASN A 81 -1.93 35.87 -0.29
CA ASN A 81 -0.75 35.40 0.41
C ASN A 81 -0.67 36.02 1.81
N GLU A 82 -0.70 35.19 2.86
CA GLU A 82 -0.58 35.67 4.24
C GLU A 82 0.88 35.98 4.63
N PHE A 83 1.85 35.22 4.11
CA PHE A 83 3.21 35.12 4.68
C PHE A 83 4.35 35.57 3.75
N GLY A 84 4.09 36.32 2.71
CA GLY A 84 5.14 36.87 1.85
C GLY A 84 4.76 37.00 0.40
N ASP A 85 5.61 37.69 -0.36
CA ASP A 85 5.48 37.83 -1.81
C ASP A 85 6.09 36.58 -2.48
N HIS A 86 5.25 35.67 -2.94
CA HIS A 86 5.70 34.41 -3.51
C HIS A 86 5.17 34.22 -4.93
N ALA A 87 6.04 33.76 -5.83
CA ALA A 87 5.65 33.49 -7.21
C ALA A 87 4.64 32.35 -7.30
N ALA A 88 3.62 32.56 -8.10
CA ALA A 88 2.60 31.58 -8.45
C ALA A 88 2.55 31.44 -9.98
N ARG A 89 2.44 30.23 -10.47
CA ARG A 89 2.21 29.91 -11.88
C ARG A 89 0.84 29.28 -12.05
N VAL A 90 0.05 29.82 -12.96
CA VAL A 90 -1.29 29.33 -13.27
C VAL A 90 -1.31 28.92 -14.75
N ARG A 91 -1.69 27.68 -15.01
CA ARG A 91 -1.79 27.12 -16.36
C ARG A 91 -3.20 26.61 -16.61
N MET A 92 -3.72 26.79 -17.83
CA MET A 92 -5.05 26.33 -18.21
C MET A 92 -5.02 25.74 -19.62
N GLY A 93 -5.97 24.86 -19.90
CA GLY A 93 -6.11 24.21 -21.20
C GLY A 93 -5.95 22.70 -21.09
N THR A 94 -5.34 22.08 -22.11
CA THR A 94 -5.09 20.63 -22.14
C THR A 94 -3.97 20.27 -21.17
N PRO A 95 -4.20 19.34 -20.22
CA PRO A 95 -3.17 18.91 -19.29
C PRO A 95 -1.87 18.51 -19.97
N PHE A 96 -0.74 18.93 -19.39
CA PHE A 96 0.64 18.75 -19.87
C PHE A 96 1.00 19.48 -21.19
N LYS A 97 0.04 20.20 -21.84
CA LYS A 97 0.28 21.05 -23.03
C LYS A 97 0.04 22.53 -22.75
N TRP A 98 -0.89 22.84 -21.90
CA TRP A 98 -1.22 24.15 -21.31
C TRP A 98 -1.17 25.32 -22.31
N GLU A 99 -2.30 25.63 -22.93
CA GLU A 99 -2.42 26.72 -23.92
C GLU A 99 -2.32 28.12 -23.27
N PHE A 100 -2.70 28.24 -21.98
CA PHE A 100 -2.51 29.44 -21.18
C PHE A 100 -1.48 29.16 -20.09
N ASP A 101 -0.52 30.06 -19.91
CA ASP A 101 0.54 29.93 -18.90
C ASP A 101 0.90 31.33 -18.40
N LYS A 102 0.71 31.56 -17.12
CA LYS A 102 0.99 32.85 -16.48
C LYS A 102 1.66 32.68 -15.15
N GLU A 103 2.80 33.33 -15.01
CA GLU A 103 3.50 33.51 -13.75
C GLU A 103 3.27 34.93 -13.23
N PHE A 104 3.04 35.08 -11.92
CA PHE A 104 2.91 36.37 -11.24
C PHE A 104 3.23 36.22 -9.75
N THR A 105 3.54 37.34 -9.08
CA THR A 105 3.87 37.35 -7.66
C THR A 105 2.82 38.15 -6.90
N PRO A 106 1.85 37.47 -6.25
CA PRO A 106 0.89 38.12 -5.36
C PRO A 106 1.63 38.80 -4.19
N LYS A 107 1.21 39.99 -3.83
CA LYS A 107 1.74 40.70 -2.66
C LYS A 107 1.18 40.12 -1.38
N MET A 108 2.00 40.17 -0.32
CA MET A 108 1.61 39.73 1.02
C MET A 108 0.43 40.56 1.53
N GLN A 109 -0.54 39.88 2.13
CA GLN A 109 -1.75 40.43 2.75
C GLN A 109 -2.63 41.31 1.83
N GLU A 110 -2.56 41.05 0.51
CA GLU A 110 -3.41 41.68 -0.50
C GLU A 110 -4.06 40.61 -1.40
N TRP A 111 -5.30 40.86 -1.80
CA TRP A 111 -5.90 40.11 -2.90
C TRP A 111 -5.26 40.55 -4.22
N CYS A 112 -4.45 39.68 -4.79
CA CYS A 112 -3.82 39.91 -6.07
C CYS A 112 -4.35 38.95 -7.12
N GLY A 113 -4.70 39.46 -8.29
CA GLY A 113 -5.27 38.64 -9.33
C GLY A 113 -5.02 39.19 -10.73
N PHE A 114 -5.51 38.44 -11.69
CA PHE A 114 -5.44 38.81 -13.10
C PHE A 114 -6.68 38.37 -13.87
N LYS A 115 -6.91 39.03 -14.99
CA LYS A 115 -7.90 38.59 -15.99
C LYS A 115 -7.31 37.45 -16.80
N ALA A 116 -8.00 36.31 -16.80
CA ALA A 116 -7.58 35.12 -17.50
C ALA A 116 -8.13 35.08 -18.95
N GLY A 117 -9.44 35.16 -19.12
CA GLY A 117 -10.08 35.10 -20.45
C GLY A 117 -9.81 33.77 -21.16
N ALA A 118 -9.76 32.67 -20.41
CA ALA A 118 -9.42 31.36 -20.92
C ALA A 118 -10.59 30.38 -20.79
N LYS A 119 -10.86 29.65 -21.88
CA LYS A 119 -11.88 28.60 -21.91
C LYS A 119 -11.22 27.25 -21.59
N THR A 120 -11.61 26.64 -20.45
CA THR A 120 -10.93 25.42 -19.97
C THR A 120 -11.81 24.56 -19.07
N GLN A 121 -11.47 23.28 -18.97
CA GLN A 121 -11.89 22.36 -17.92
C GLN A 121 -10.83 22.19 -16.85
N TYR A 122 -9.55 22.48 -17.16
CA TYR A 122 -8.42 22.20 -16.30
C TYR A 122 -7.64 23.46 -15.95
N ILE A 123 -7.35 23.63 -14.65
CA ILE A 123 -6.54 24.74 -14.13
C ILE A 123 -5.46 24.12 -13.25
N ASN A 124 -4.21 24.29 -13.63
CA ASN A 124 -3.08 23.87 -12.81
C ASN A 124 -2.47 25.07 -12.07
N PHE A 125 -2.16 24.85 -10.82
CA PHE A 125 -1.47 25.79 -9.94
C PHE A 125 -0.12 25.21 -9.54
N THR A 126 0.92 26.03 -9.60
CA THR A 126 2.25 25.70 -9.08
C THR A 126 2.77 26.86 -8.25
N PHE A 127 3.29 26.56 -7.07
CA PHE A 127 3.83 27.52 -6.12
C PHE A 127 5.24 27.11 -5.75
N ASN A 128 6.19 28.02 -5.91
CA ASN A 128 7.60 27.72 -5.69
C ASN A 128 7.90 27.53 -4.20
N ASN A 129 8.70 26.54 -3.88
CA ASN A 129 9.23 26.31 -2.53
C ASN A 129 8.14 26.29 -1.43
N ASN A 130 7.02 25.62 -1.70
CA ASN A 130 5.90 25.52 -0.75
C ASN A 130 5.30 26.87 -0.31
N ASN A 131 5.40 27.88 -1.13
CA ASN A 131 4.81 29.17 -0.85
C ASN A 131 3.38 29.27 -1.37
N ALA A 132 2.56 28.30 -0.96
CA ALA A 132 1.16 28.28 -1.33
C ALA A 132 0.42 29.50 -0.76
N PRO A 133 -0.58 30.03 -1.50
CA PRO A 133 -1.43 31.08 -0.97
C PRO A 133 -2.29 30.55 0.17
N SER A 134 -2.84 31.45 0.97
CA SER A 134 -3.84 31.09 1.98
C SER A 134 -5.20 30.80 1.32
N GLU A 135 -5.52 31.54 0.24
CA GLU A 135 -6.79 31.37 -0.48
C GLU A 135 -6.64 31.61 -1.98
N ILE A 136 -7.51 30.92 -2.75
CA ILE A 136 -7.65 31.03 -4.20
C ILE A 136 -9.11 31.26 -4.57
N LEU A 137 -9.39 32.29 -5.36
CA LEU A 137 -10.72 32.57 -5.89
C LEU A 137 -10.71 32.43 -7.42
N LEU A 138 -11.67 31.67 -7.94
CA LEU A 138 -11.91 31.50 -9.38
C LEU A 138 -13.23 32.14 -9.75
N TYR A 139 -13.23 32.98 -10.77
CA TYR A 139 -14.43 33.59 -11.33
C TYR A 139 -14.58 33.22 -12.81
N GLY A 140 -15.80 32.95 -13.20
CA GLY A 140 -16.13 32.61 -14.57
C GLY A 140 -17.58 32.16 -14.72
N TYR A 141 -17.90 31.56 -15.82
CA TYR A 141 -19.20 30.94 -16.08
C TYR A 141 -19.03 29.67 -16.90
N LYS A 142 -19.88 28.69 -16.62
CA LYS A 142 -19.88 27.42 -17.34
C LYS A 142 -20.43 27.66 -18.77
N VAL A 143 -19.70 27.18 -19.76
CA VAL A 143 -20.08 27.28 -21.17
C VAL A 143 -20.53 25.94 -21.75
N GLU A 144 -20.10 24.82 -21.14
CA GLU A 144 -20.46 23.48 -21.59
C GLU A 144 -20.41 22.50 -20.41
N ASP A 145 -21.40 21.64 -20.33
CA ASP A 145 -21.38 20.54 -19.35
C ASP A 145 -20.50 19.40 -19.87
N VAL A 146 -19.66 18.86 -19.01
CA VAL A 146 -18.91 17.63 -19.26
C VAL A 146 -19.54 16.53 -18.43
N VAL A 147 -20.24 15.63 -19.09
CA VAL A 147 -20.84 14.47 -18.43
C VAL A 147 -19.77 13.42 -18.23
N LYS A 148 -19.38 13.18 -16.97
CA LYS A 148 -18.54 12.02 -16.62
C LYS A 148 -19.44 10.82 -16.44
N GLU A 149 -19.30 9.82 -17.31
CA GLU A 149 -19.94 8.54 -17.07
C GLU A 149 -19.33 7.89 -15.82
N VAL A 150 -20.20 7.48 -14.90
CA VAL A 150 -19.83 6.66 -13.75
C VAL A 150 -20.15 5.22 -14.11
N PRO A 151 -19.14 4.36 -14.38
CA PRO A 151 -19.39 2.97 -14.74
C PRO A 151 -20.12 2.23 -13.61
N GLU A 152 -20.90 1.23 -13.99
CA GLU A 152 -21.43 0.30 -13.00
C GLU A 152 -20.30 -0.44 -12.28
N ARG A 153 -20.49 -0.62 -10.98
CA ARG A 153 -19.55 -1.38 -10.18
C ARG A 153 -19.52 -2.84 -10.65
N GLN A 154 -18.35 -3.32 -11.01
CA GLN A 154 -18.14 -4.73 -11.36
C GLN A 154 -17.86 -5.53 -10.09
N PRO A 155 -18.60 -6.64 -9.84
CA PRO A 155 -18.30 -7.49 -8.70
C PRO A 155 -16.91 -8.12 -8.88
N HIS A 156 -16.04 -7.90 -7.90
CA HIS A 156 -14.72 -8.51 -7.92
C HIS A 156 -14.78 -9.98 -7.48
N ALA A 157 -13.84 -10.79 -7.96
CA ALA A 157 -13.75 -12.19 -7.58
C ALA A 157 -13.50 -12.31 -6.06
N LYS A 158 -14.13 -13.32 -5.45
CA LYS A 158 -13.90 -13.67 -4.05
C LYS A 158 -12.47 -14.20 -3.88
N THR A 159 -11.83 -13.89 -2.77
CA THR A 159 -10.45 -14.28 -2.49
C THR A 159 -10.26 -15.79 -2.53
N ASP A 160 -9.31 -16.24 -3.34
CA ASP A 160 -8.80 -17.61 -3.34
C ASP A 160 -7.68 -17.71 -2.31
N MET A 161 -7.85 -18.52 -1.29
CA MET A 161 -6.87 -18.67 -0.20
C MET A 161 -5.58 -19.38 -0.67
N ASN A 162 -5.60 -20.00 -1.85
CA ASN A 162 -4.41 -20.55 -2.48
C ASN A 162 -3.49 -19.40 -2.99
N GLY A 163 -2.35 -19.20 -2.36
CA GLY A 163 -1.44 -18.09 -2.65
C GLY A 163 -1.78 -16.76 -1.97
N PHE A 164 -2.75 -16.75 -1.03
CA PHE A 164 -3.17 -15.54 -0.33
C PHE A 164 -2.37 -15.24 0.94
N VAL A 165 -2.15 -16.27 1.80
CA VAL A 165 -1.45 -16.09 3.08
C VAL A 165 0.04 -15.94 2.82
N GLY A 166 0.57 -14.77 3.06
CA GLY A 166 1.96 -14.41 2.76
C GLY A 166 2.70 -13.76 3.91
N MET A 167 4.00 -13.64 3.74
CA MET A 167 4.86 -12.88 4.64
C MET A 167 5.99 -12.20 3.88
N ASN A 168 6.53 -11.15 4.48
CA ASN A 168 7.80 -10.59 4.09
C ASN A 168 8.92 -11.51 4.58
N ALA A 169 9.81 -11.93 3.68
CA ALA A 169 10.92 -12.82 4.00
C ALA A 169 12.23 -12.34 3.37
N PHE A 170 13.31 -12.91 3.84
CA PHE A 170 14.65 -12.60 3.38
C PHE A 170 15.30 -13.83 2.75
N ILE A 171 16.20 -13.60 1.81
CA ILE A 171 16.94 -14.65 1.10
C ILE A 171 17.61 -15.68 2.03
N ASN A 172 17.87 -15.29 3.28
CA ASN A 172 18.55 -16.10 4.29
C ASN A 172 17.60 -16.69 5.34
N ASP A 173 16.28 -16.70 5.08
CA ASP A 173 15.34 -17.39 5.94
C ASP A 173 15.31 -18.89 5.70
N GLY A 174 15.09 -19.66 6.77
CA GLY A 174 15.03 -21.12 6.70
C GLY A 174 13.77 -21.62 5.99
N ASP A 175 13.91 -22.79 5.35
CA ASP A 175 12.81 -23.41 4.62
C ASP A 175 11.57 -23.68 5.43
N ASP A 176 11.76 -24.07 6.68
CA ASP A 176 10.67 -24.38 7.59
C ASP A 176 9.84 -23.13 7.91
N ILE A 177 10.47 -21.95 7.95
CA ILE A 177 9.78 -20.67 8.12
C ILE A 177 9.02 -20.31 6.84
N CYS A 178 9.67 -20.41 5.68
CA CYS A 178 9.04 -20.11 4.40
C CYS A 178 7.79 -20.96 4.14
N ARG A 179 7.76 -22.20 4.61
CA ARG A 179 6.61 -23.10 4.47
C ARG A 179 5.38 -22.73 5.32
N ALA A 180 5.52 -21.77 6.25
CA ALA A 180 4.37 -21.29 7.03
C ALA A 180 3.34 -20.54 6.17
N VAL A 181 3.72 -20.11 4.97
CA VAL A 181 2.90 -19.34 4.02
C VAL A 181 2.89 -19.97 2.64
N ASN A 182 2.06 -19.44 1.75
CA ASN A 182 2.05 -19.81 0.32
C ASN A 182 2.35 -18.61 -0.62
N TYR A 183 2.69 -17.47 -0.04
CA TYR A 183 3.17 -16.28 -0.74
C TYR A 183 4.32 -15.63 0.04
N ILE A 184 5.37 -15.22 -0.65
CA ILE A 184 6.51 -14.51 -0.08
C ILE A 184 6.74 -13.21 -0.83
N ARG A 185 6.80 -12.10 -0.10
CA ARG A 185 7.37 -10.85 -0.58
C ARG A 185 8.82 -10.80 -0.12
N GLU A 186 9.76 -10.85 -1.06
CA GLU A 186 11.19 -10.92 -0.77
C GLU A 186 11.83 -9.55 -1.00
N TYR A 187 12.60 -9.06 -0.01
CA TYR A 187 13.37 -7.84 -0.14
C TYR A 187 14.62 -8.08 -0.98
N HIS A 188 14.62 -7.52 -2.20
CA HIS A 188 15.67 -7.70 -3.18
C HIS A 188 16.36 -6.36 -3.50
N PRO A 189 17.48 -6.01 -2.86
CA PRO A 189 18.27 -4.86 -3.29
C PRO A 189 18.72 -5.04 -4.74
N TRP A 190 18.43 -4.08 -5.59
CA TRP A 190 18.77 -4.19 -7.01
C TRP A 190 20.28 -4.39 -7.28
N THR A 191 21.13 -3.92 -6.36
CA THR A 191 22.60 -4.13 -6.39
C THR A 191 23.02 -5.60 -6.28
N TRP A 192 22.12 -6.50 -5.96
CA TRP A 192 22.39 -7.94 -5.99
C TRP A 192 22.34 -8.53 -7.39
N THR A 193 21.60 -7.89 -8.29
CA THR A 193 21.42 -8.34 -9.67
C THR A 193 22.12 -7.48 -10.69
N CYS A 194 22.44 -6.23 -10.34
CA CYS A 194 23.11 -5.29 -11.21
C CYS A 194 24.41 -4.81 -10.57
N LYS A 195 25.35 -4.36 -11.39
CA LYS A 195 26.52 -3.64 -10.90
C LYS A 195 26.09 -2.36 -10.18
N PRO A 196 26.91 -1.87 -9.24
CA PRO A 196 26.56 -0.68 -8.43
C PRO A 196 26.30 0.60 -9.24
N ASN A 197 26.78 0.65 -10.49
CA ASN A 197 26.50 1.78 -11.37
C ASN A 197 25.09 1.66 -11.97
N MET A 198 24.25 2.67 -11.76
CA MET A 198 22.88 2.71 -12.27
C MET A 198 22.78 2.70 -13.80
N GLU A 199 23.85 3.04 -14.51
CA GLU A 199 23.92 3.00 -15.97
C GLU A 199 24.27 1.60 -16.51
N ASP A 200 24.79 0.73 -15.66
CA ASP A 200 25.20 -0.62 -16.05
C ASP A 200 24.10 -1.61 -15.68
N THR A 201 23.38 -2.06 -16.71
CA THR A 201 22.31 -3.04 -16.60
C THR A 201 22.78 -4.48 -16.71
N THR A 202 24.08 -4.72 -16.68
CA THR A 202 24.64 -6.08 -16.65
C THR A 202 24.17 -6.81 -15.42
N ILE A 203 23.47 -7.93 -15.62
CA ILE A 203 22.88 -8.72 -14.55
C ILE A 203 23.91 -9.72 -14.04
N SER A 204 24.08 -9.77 -12.72
CA SER A 204 24.88 -10.79 -12.05
C SER A 204 24.01 -11.63 -11.11
N PHE A 205 24.13 -12.95 -11.26
CA PHE A 205 23.48 -13.92 -10.36
C PHE A 205 24.52 -14.70 -9.56
N ASN A 206 25.68 -14.11 -9.36
CA ASN A 206 26.75 -14.69 -8.59
C ASN A 206 26.55 -14.40 -7.10
N PRO A 207 26.66 -15.41 -6.19
CA PRO A 207 26.57 -15.21 -4.75
C PRO A 207 27.48 -14.11 -4.18
N GLY A 208 28.58 -13.79 -4.87
CA GLY A 208 29.45 -12.68 -4.48
C GLY A 208 28.81 -11.31 -4.43
N TYR A 209 27.77 -11.05 -5.23
CA TYR A 209 27.05 -9.77 -5.22
C TYR A 209 26.01 -9.65 -4.10
N CYS A 210 25.49 -10.76 -3.62
CA CYS A 210 24.56 -10.80 -2.49
C CYS A 210 25.23 -11.32 -1.22
N ASN A 211 26.47 -10.95 -0.98
CA ASN A 211 27.23 -11.32 0.21
C ASN A 211 27.31 -12.84 0.44
N GLY A 212 27.40 -13.62 -0.63
CA GLY A 212 27.48 -15.08 -0.59
C GLY A 212 26.13 -15.80 -0.55
N TRP A 213 25.01 -15.08 -0.65
CA TRP A 213 23.67 -15.68 -0.73
C TRP A 213 23.26 -15.92 -2.19
N ASP A 214 22.65 -17.08 -2.45
CA ASP A 214 22.16 -17.48 -3.77
C ASP A 214 20.63 -17.31 -3.85
N PHE A 215 20.19 -16.17 -4.41
CA PHE A 215 18.75 -15.88 -4.55
C PHE A 215 18.11 -16.67 -5.70
N GLU A 216 18.86 -17.13 -6.71
CA GLU A 216 18.31 -18.02 -7.73
C GLU A 216 17.92 -19.37 -7.11
N GLU A 217 18.77 -19.92 -6.25
CA GLU A 217 18.47 -21.15 -5.52
C GLU A 217 17.28 -20.96 -4.55
N PHE A 218 17.19 -19.80 -3.90
CA PHE A 218 16.05 -19.44 -3.06
C PHE A 218 14.76 -19.47 -3.88
N TYR A 219 14.71 -18.82 -5.04
CA TYR A 219 13.53 -18.81 -5.91
C TYR A 219 13.18 -20.20 -6.42
N ARG A 220 14.18 -20.92 -6.95
CA ARG A 220 14.00 -22.30 -7.45
C ARG A 220 13.39 -23.22 -6.40
N LYS A 221 13.90 -23.16 -5.19
CA LYS A 221 13.53 -24.05 -4.10
C LYS A 221 12.09 -23.78 -3.61
N HIS A 222 11.77 -22.52 -3.35
CA HIS A 222 10.47 -22.17 -2.82
C HIS A 222 9.37 -22.24 -3.87
N SER A 223 9.62 -21.90 -5.11
CA SER A 223 8.66 -22.12 -6.20
C SER A 223 8.36 -23.59 -6.42
N ALA A 224 9.36 -24.48 -6.28
CA ALA A 224 9.14 -25.93 -6.34
C ALA A 224 8.25 -26.47 -5.19
N HIS A 225 8.14 -25.73 -4.09
CA HIS A 225 7.20 -26.02 -3.00
C HIS A 225 5.82 -25.39 -3.19
N GLY A 226 5.55 -24.78 -4.34
CA GLY A 226 4.28 -24.10 -4.62
C GLY A 226 4.11 -22.78 -3.88
N ILE A 227 5.20 -22.19 -3.40
CA ILE A 227 5.20 -20.85 -2.79
C ILE A 227 5.40 -19.83 -3.91
N ASP A 228 4.46 -18.90 -4.06
CA ASP A 228 4.58 -17.78 -4.98
C ASP A 228 5.48 -16.70 -4.38
N ILE A 229 6.40 -16.16 -5.18
CA ILE A 229 7.37 -15.19 -4.70
C ILE A 229 7.27 -13.91 -5.52
N CYS A 230 7.18 -12.78 -4.84
CA CYS A 230 7.22 -11.45 -5.42
C CYS A 230 8.43 -10.68 -4.86
N PRO A 231 9.53 -10.58 -5.60
CA PRO A 231 10.64 -9.74 -5.19
C PRO A 231 10.24 -8.28 -5.20
N THR A 232 10.54 -7.57 -4.10
CA THR A 232 10.48 -6.11 -4.03
C THR A 232 11.85 -5.59 -4.37
N ILE A 233 12.02 -5.11 -5.60
CA ILE A 233 13.32 -4.61 -6.06
C ILE A 233 13.49 -3.19 -5.57
N SER A 234 14.21 -3.03 -4.48
CA SER A 234 14.44 -1.74 -3.85
C SER A 234 15.83 -1.20 -4.14
N THR A 235 15.91 0.12 -4.22
CA THR A 235 17.19 0.83 -4.20
C THR A 235 17.47 1.27 -2.77
N HIS A 236 18.75 1.32 -2.37
CA HIS A 236 19.10 1.89 -1.08
C HIS A 236 18.77 3.38 -1.03
N ARG A 237 18.24 3.78 0.09
CA ARG A 237 17.67 5.03 0.61
C ARG A 237 17.94 6.37 -0.10
N SER A 238 19.05 6.58 -0.75
CA SER A 238 19.41 7.89 -1.32
C SER A 238 19.64 7.87 -2.82
N ARG A 239 19.40 6.75 -3.48
CA ARG A 239 19.69 6.55 -4.90
C ARG A 239 18.57 5.76 -5.55
N GLY A 240 17.37 6.35 -5.56
CA GLY A 240 16.32 5.87 -6.44
C GLY A 240 16.78 5.96 -7.89
N PRO A 241 16.06 5.32 -8.82
CA PRO A 241 16.31 5.46 -10.25
C PRO A 241 16.12 6.90 -10.75
N LYS A 242 15.91 7.85 -9.86
CA LYS A 242 15.54 9.22 -10.12
C LYS A 242 16.77 10.06 -10.44
N ASP A 243 16.82 10.59 -11.64
CA ASP A 243 17.77 11.65 -12.00
C ASP A 243 17.20 13.00 -11.54
N HIS A 244 17.78 13.57 -10.49
CA HIS A 244 17.35 14.84 -9.93
C HIS A 244 17.68 16.05 -10.82
N THR A 245 18.45 15.87 -11.87
CA THR A 245 18.81 16.92 -12.84
C THR A 245 17.88 16.98 -14.04
N ALA A 246 17.04 15.94 -14.24
CA ALA A 246 16.10 15.81 -15.35
C ALA A 246 14.65 15.92 -14.86
N ASP A 247 13.72 16.08 -15.78
CA ASP A 247 12.28 16.06 -15.48
C ASP A 247 11.86 14.68 -14.94
N PRO A 248 11.50 14.55 -13.66
CA PRO A 248 11.16 13.27 -13.06
C PRO A 248 9.80 12.71 -13.53
N THR A 249 9.05 13.48 -14.31
CA THR A 249 7.79 13.02 -14.93
C THR A 249 7.99 12.52 -16.36
N ASP A 250 9.23 12.54 -16.89
CA ASP A 250 9.59 11.94 -18.18
C ASP A 250 9.98 10.46 -17.99
N PRO A 251 9.22 9.50 -18.56
CA PRO A 251 9.52 8.06 -18.47
C PRO A 251 10.95 7.69 -18.87
N LYS A 252 11.54 8.42 -19.84
CA LYS A 252 12.88 8.17 -20.35
C LYS A 252 13.95 8.13 -19.25
N ASN A 253 13.78 8.92 -18.19
CA ASN A 253 14.74 9.03 -17.10
C ASN A 253 14.86 7.75 -16.26
N TYR A 254 13.96 6.78 -16.48
CA TYR A 254 13.91 5.51 -15.74
C TYR A 254 14.36 4.30 -16.58
N MET A 255 15.00 4.55 -17.73
CA MET A 255 15.41 3.51 -18.68
C MET A 255 16.30 2.44 -18.04
N SER A 256 17.30 2.83 -17.25
CA SER A 256 18.25 1.88 -16.62
C SER A 256 17.53 0.86 -15.75
N PHE A 257 16.60 1.33 -14.90
CA PHE A 257 15.83 0.44 -14.03
C PHE A 257 14.88 -0.47 -14.82
N ALA A 258 14.21 0.07 -15.83
CA ALA A 258 13.31 -0.70 -16.68
C ALA A 258 14.04 -1.75 -17.52
N THR A 259 15.26 -1.45 -17.98
CA THR A 259 16.12 -2.44 -18.67
C THR A 259 16.55 -3.54 -17.71
N MET A 260 16.91 -3.20 -16.47
CA MET A 260 17.20 -4.20 -15.45
C MET A 260 15.98 -5.09 -15.18
N LEU A 261 14.78 -4.51 -15.03
CA LEU A 261 13.56 -5.31 -14.86
C LEU A 261 13.29 -6.24 -16.05
N PHE A 262 13.51 -5.77 -17.28
CA PHE A 262 13.43 -6.62 -18.47
C PHE A 262 14.36 -7.84 -18.33
N GLN A 263 15.63 -7.62 -17.98
CA GLN A 263 16.61 -8.68 -17.80
C GLN A 263 16.22 -9.66 -16.69
N PHE A 264 15.76 -9.12 -15.55
CA PHE A 264 15.34 -9.91 -14.40
C PHE A 264 14.14 -10.80 -14.72
N VAL A 265 13.12 -10.24 -15.35
CA VAL A 265 11.90 -10.97 -15.73
C VAL A 265 12.16 -11.94 -16.88
N ALA A 266 13.02 -11.58 -17.85
CA ALA A 266 13.45 -12.49 -18.91
C ALA A 266 14.08 -13.77 -18.34
N ARG A 267 14.84 -13.66 -17.24
CA ARG A 267 15.44 -14.82 -16.59
C ARG A 267 14.44 -15.61 -15.76
N PHE A 268 13.73 -14.95 -14.85
CA PHE A 268 12.92 -15.62 -13.81
C PHE A 268 11.45 -15.84 -14.18
N GLY A 269 10.92 -15.11 -15.17
CA GLY A 269 9.56 -15.31 -15.71
C GLY A 269 9.42 -16.61 -16.49
N GLY A 270 8.25 -16.83 -17.05
CA GLY A 270 7.91 -18.06 -17.78
C GLY A 270 8.13 -18.01 -19.29
N ASN A 271 8.40 -16.82 -19.85
CA ASN A 271 8.57 -16.65 -21.30
C ASN A 271 9.93 -17.18 -21.77
N LYS A 272 9.91 -18.20 -22.65
CA LYS A 272 11.11 -18.84 -23.24
C LYS A 272 11.48 -18.31 -24.61
N ASP A 273 10.65 -17.44 -25.18
CA ASP A 273 10.80 -16.97 -26.57
C ASP A 273 11.59 -15.66 -26.69
N ILE A 274 12.38 -15.32 -25.68
CA ILE A 274 13.24 -14.13 -25.69
C ILE A 274 14.53 -14.46 -26.43
N ASP A 275 14.96 -13.53 -27.32
CA ASP A 275 16.25 -13.65 -28.01
C ASP A 275 17.40 -13.61 -26.98
N PRO A 276 18.23 -14.68 -26.90
CA PRO A 276 19.34 -14.73 -25.96
C PRO A 276 20.36 -13.61 -26.13
N SER A 277 20.46 -13.00 -27.34
CA SER A 277 21.37 -11.88 -27.60
C SER A 277 21.00 -10.61 -26.84
N LEU A 278 19.76 -10.50 -26.35
CA LEU A 278 19.29 -9.39 -25.53
C LEU A 278 19.69 -9.52 -24.06
N ILE A 279 20.16 -10.70 -23.64
CA ILE A 279 20.46 -10.98 -22.23
C ILE A 279 21.89 -10.58 -21.91
N GLN A 280 22.01 -9.67 -20.95
CA GLN A 280 23.28 -9.17 -20.43
C GLN A 280 23.62 -9.91 -19.14
N VAL A 281 24.81 -10.49 -19.08
CA VAL A 281 25.36 -11.17 -17.89
C VAL A 281 26.84 -10.84 -17.74
N ASP A 282 27.35 -10.94 -16.52
CA ASP A 282 28.78 -10.77 -16.26
C ASP A 282 29.64 -11.83 -16.97
N PRO A 283 30.88 -11.50 -17.27
CA PRO A 283 31.83 -12.48 -17.87
C PRO A 283 31.89 -13.76 -17.03
N GLY A 284 31.74 -14.91 -17.70
CA GLY A 284 31.73 -16.22 -17.06
C GLY A 284 30.37 -16.70 -16.56
N GLN A 285 29.32 -15.86 -16.61
CA GLN A 285 27.94 -16.28 -16.35
C GLN A 285 27.27 -16.78 -17.64
N THR A 286 26.37 -17.73 -17.49
CA THR A 286 25.58 -18.25 -18.61
C THR A 286 24.20 -17.55 -18.64
N PRO A 287 23.81 -16.95 -19.78
CA PRO A 287 22.45 -16.46 -19.96
C PRO A 287 21.43 -17.57 -19.73
N LYS A 288 20.42 -17.31 -18.90
CA LYS A 288 19.29 -18.20 -18.68
C LYS A 288 18.01 -17.42 -18.96
N ILE A 289 17.01 -18.06 -19.52
CA ILE A 289 15.76 -17.45 -19.96
C ILE A 289 14.59 -18.34 -19.55
N GLY A 290 13.51 -17.73 -19.08
CA GLY A 290 12.24 -18.42 -18.86
C GLY A 290 12.32 -19.54 -17.83
N LEU A 291 13.00 -19.32 -16.69
CA LEU A 291 13.13 -20.31 -15.62
C LEU A 291 11.78 -20.64 -14.96
N GLY A 292 10.79 -19.71 -15.00
CA GLY A 292 9.45 -19.90 -14.47
C GLY A 292 9.39 -20.00 -12.95
N TYR A 293 10.33 -19.36 -12.24
CA TYR A 293 10.35 -19.36 -10.77
C TYR A 293 9.48 -18.28 -10.17
N LEU A 294 9.28 -17.18 -10.89
CA LEU A 294 8.53 -16.01 -10.44
C LEU A 294 7.38 -15.71 -11.38
N THR A 295 6.31 -15.11 -10.82
CA THR A 295 5.11 -14.67 -11.57
C THR A 295 4.83 -13.18 -11.42
N SER A 296 5.52 -12.52 -10.48
CA SER A 296 5.31 -11.11 -10.17
C SER A 296 6.57 -10.42 -9.64
N VAL A 297 6.58 -9.10 -9.73
CA VAL A 297 7.61 -8.21 -9.17
C VAL A 297 6.97 -6.92 -8.65
N GLU A 298 7.56 -6.38 -7.61
CA GLU A 298 7.23 -5.07 -7.06
C GLU A 298 8.44 -4.14 -7.25
N PRO A 299 8.36 -3.12 -8.11
CA PRO A 299 9.42 -2.13 -8.23
C PRO A 299 9.29 -1.09 -7.12
N LEU A 300 10.34 -0.91 -6.32
CA LEU A 300 10.43 -0.01 -5.16
C LEU A 300 9.57 -0.42 -3.96
N ASN A 301 9.97 0.11 -2.79
CA ASN A 301 9.25 0.02 -1.53
C ASN A 301 8.91 1.41 -1.03
N GLU A 302 7.64 1.67 -0.73
CA GLU A 302 7.13 2.92 -0.14
C GLU A 302 7.65 4.20 -0.84
N PRO A 303 7.51 4.31 -2.18
CA PRO A 303 8.01 5.47 -2.91
C PRO A 303 7.27 6.77 -2.55
N ASP A 304 6.10 6.67 -1.95
CA ASP A 304 5.27 7.76 -1.43
C ASP A 304 5.61 8.14 0.01
N GLY A 305 6.65 7.54 0.59
CA GLY A 305 7.10 7.81 1.96
C GLY A 305 7.81 9.16 2.08
N THR A 306 7.21 10.10 2.82
CA THR A 306 7.73 11.46 2.99
C THR A 306 8.90 11.55 3.97
N TRP A 307 9.02 10.59 4.88
CA TRP A 307 10.04 10.58 5.95
C TRP A 307 11.48 10.33 5.47
N LEU A 308 11.66 9.92 4.22
CA LEU A 308 12.98 9.74 3.62
C LEU A 308 13.49 10.99 2.87
N GLY A 309 12.73 12.08 2.89
CA GLY A 309 13.05 13.33 2.19
C GLY A 309 12.67 13.32 0.71
N ARG A 310 12.81 14.50 0.09
CA ARG A 310 12.40 14.72 -1.31
C ARG A 310 13.10 13.82 -2.32
N GLU A 311 14.34 13.47 -2.07
CA GLU A 311 15.13 12.62 -2.97
C GLU A 311 14.57 11.19 -3.11
N SER A 312 13.92 10.68 -2.07
CA SER A 312 13.35 9.34 -2.06
C SER A 312 11.85 9.31 -2.35
N TYR A 313 11.20 10.46 -2.28
CA TYR A 313 9.76 10.60 -2.51
C TYR A 313 9.46 10.69 -4.00
N PHE A 314 8.52 9.89 -4.46
CA PHE A 314 7.92 10.01 -5.78
C PHE A 314 6.55 10.67 -5.65
N SER A 315 6.33 11.77 -6.35
CA SER A 315 4.97 12.27 -6.53
C SER A 315 4.14 11.30 -7.38
N PRO A 316 2.81 11.39 -7.35
CA PRO A 316 1.97 10.52 -8.19
C PRO A 316 2.35 10.55 -9.67
N PHE A 317 2.69 11.72 -10.22
CA PHE A 317 3.09 11.83 -11.63
C PHE A 317 4.47 11.22 -11.88
N GLU A 318 5.42 11.42 -10.98
CA GLU A 318 6.74 10.81 -11.05
C GLU A 318 6.65 9.28 -10.97
N LEU A 319 5.83 8.75 -10.04
CA LEU A 319 5.63 7.31 -9.93
C LEU A 319 4.93 6.74 -11.15
N ALA A 320 3.93 7.43 -11.70
CA ALA A 320 3.26 6.98 -12.92
C ALA A 320 4.22 6.94 -14.13
N ALA A 321 5.11 7.92 -14.26
CA ALA A 321 6.14 7.95 -15.30
C ALA A 321 7.15 6.81 -15.14
N PHE A 322 7.65 6.60 -13.93
CA PHE A 322 8.53 5.49 -13.58
C PHE A 322 7.88 4.14 -13.90
N LEU A 323 6.67 3.92 -13.41
CA LEU A 323 5.96 2.66 -13.65
C LEU A 323 5.63 2.46 -15.13
N SER A 324 5.32 3.51 -15.89
CA SER A 324 5.08 3.39 -17.33
C SER A 324 6.30 2.86 -18.08
N MET A 325 7.49 3.30 -17.69
CA MET A 325 8.73 2.77 -18.26
C MET A 325 8.98 1.32 -17.81
N CYS A 326 8.79 1.03 -16.51
CA CYS A 326 9.00 -0.29 -15.93
C CYS A 326 7.97 -1.34 -16.38
N TYR A 327 6.76 -0.93 -16.71
CA TYR A 327 5.70 -1.84 -17.12
C TYR A 327 5.93 -2.39 -18.53
N ASP A 328 6.01 -1.51 -19.52
CA ASP A 328 6.02 -1.92 -20.92
C ASP A 328 6.97 -1.09 -21.82
N GLY A 329 7.94 -0.37 -21.22
CA GLY A 329 8.83 0.53 -21.97
C GLY A 329 8.09 1.72 -22.53
N HIS A 330 7.16 2.29 -21.76
CA HIS A 330 6.25 3.36 -22.15
C HIS A 330 5.54 3.03 -23.48
N GLU A 331 4.67 2.01 -23.42
CA GLU A 331 3.92 1.46 -24.57
C GLU A 331 4.82 0.98 -25.73
N GLY A 332 5.97 0.38 -25.40
CA GLY A 332 6.91 -0.15 -26.39
C GLY A 332 7.68 0.91 -27.18
N MET A 333 7.61 2.18 -26.75
CA MET A 333 8.41 3.26 -27.33
C MET A 333 9.91 2.98 -27.11
N TYR A 334 10.24 2.42 -25.95
CA TYR A 334 11.60 1.99 -25.59
C TYR A 334 11.66 0.47 -25.57
N LYS A 335 12.61 -0.09 -26.36
CA LYS A 335 12.75 -1.53 -26.53
C LYS A 335 13.64 -2.14 -25.44
N ASN A 336 13.42 -3.42 -25.14
CA ASN A 336 14.13 -4.19 -24.14
C ASN A 336 14.07 -3.56 -22.73
N ALA A 337 12.91 -2.95 -22.44
CA ALA A 337 12.63 -2.24 -21.20
C ALA A 337 11.26 -2.64 -20.66
N GLY A 338 11.20 -2.90 -19.37
CA GLY A 338 9.96 -3.20 -18.66
C GLY A 338 9.54 -4.67 -18.68
N VAL A 339 8.65 -4.96 -17.77
CA VAL A 339 8.19 -6.31 -17.41
C VAL A 339 7.46 -6.98 -18.57
N LYS A 340 6.50 -6.26 -19.20
CA LYS A 340 5.61 -6.84 -20.22
C LYS A 340 6.31 -7.15 -21.54
N GLN A 341 7.43 -6.49 -21.84
CA GLN A 341 8.24 -6.84 -22.99
C GLN A 341 9.06 -8.13 -22.75
N ALA A 342 9.41 -8.42 -21.51
CA ALA A 342 10.09 -9.66 -21.14
C ALA A 342 9.08 -10.83 -21.05
N ASP A 343 7.98 -10.64 -20.31
CA ASP A 343 6.93 -11.65 -20.18
C ASP A 343 5.55 -10.98 -20.07
N PRO A 344 4.70 -11.07 -21.09
CA PRO A 344 3.37 -10.45 -21.09
C PRO A 344 2.46 -10.95 -19.94
N ASN A 345 2.68 -12.15 -19.43
CA ASN A 345 1.88 -12.75 -18.37
C ASN A 345 2.40 -12.44 -16.96
N PHE A 346 3.59 -11.88 -16.85
CA PHE A 346 4.21 -11.54 -15.58
C PHE A 346 3.54 -10.30 -14.98
N LYS A 347 3.16 -10.33 -13.71
CA LYS A 347 2.50 -9.21 -13.04
C LYS A 347 3.51 -8.20 -12.50
N MET A 348 3.19 -6.93 -12.63
CA MET A 348 3.90 -5.84 -11.98
C MET A 348 2.97 -5.11 -11.02
N SER A 349 3.40 -4.99 -9.77
CA SER A 349 2.75 -4.16 -8.76
C SER A 349 3.09 -2.68 -8.96
N MET A 350 2.22 -1.80 -8.49
CA MET A 350 2.46 -0.35 -8.50
C MET A 350 3.58 0.11 -7.55
N SER A 351 4.24 -0.76 -6.84
CA SER A 351 5.03 -0.55 -5.62
C SER A 351 4.17 -0.58 -4.37
N GLY A 352 4.72 -1.04 -3.24
CA GLY A 352 4.00 -0.99 -1.96
C GLY A 352 3.91 0.45 -1.47
N GLY A 353 2.72 1.07 -1.59
CA GLY A 353 2.48 2.40 -1.03
C GLY A 353 2.49 2.36 0.50
N ALA A 354 3.07 3.39 1.14
CA ALA A 354 3.14 3.50 2.60
C ALA A 354 1.75 3.60 3.27
N GLY A 355 0.70 3.82 2.49
CA GLY A 355 -0.67 3.90 2.94
C GLY A 355 -1.70 3.74 1.83
N LEU A 356 -2.96 3.75 2.24
CA LEU A 356 -4.11 3.66 1.33
C LEU A 356 -4.54 5.08 0.92
N ASN A 357 -4.05 5.57 -0.21
CA ASN A 357 -4.32 6.93 -0.68
C ASN A 357 -4.99 6.93 -2.07
N LEU A 358 -6.32 7.06 -2.08
CA LEU A 358 -7.09 7.12 -3.34
C LEU A 358 -6.73 8.36 -4.19
N ASN A 359 -6.43 9.51 -3.57
CA ASN A 359 -6.08 10.72 -4.31
C ASN A 359 -4.73 10.56 -5.04
N TYR A 360 -3.81 9.81 -4.45
CA TYR A 360 -2.56 9.44 -5.09
C TYR A 360 -2.80 8.59 -6.36
N LEU A 361 -3.66 7.57 -6.26
CA LEU A 361 -4.04 6.71 -7.39
C LEU A 361 -4.77 7.50 -8.49
N ARG A 362 -5.68 8.40 -8.13
CA ARG A 362 -6.39 9.28 -9.09
C ARG A 362 -5.44 10.22 -9.83
N ALA A 363 -4.42 10.73 -9.15
CA ALA A 363 -3.40 11.54 -9.80
C ALA A 363 -2.53 10.72 -10.76
N MET A 364 -2.15 9.49 -10.40
CA MET A 364 -1.46 8.57 -11.33
C MET A 364 -2.32 8.25 -12.55
N GLU A 365 -3.62 7.99 -12.36
CA GLU A 365 -4.58 7.78 -13.45
C GLU A 365 -4.67 9.00 -14.37
N PHE A 366 -4.71 10.19 -13.78
CA PHE A 366 -4.72 11.43 -14.53
C PHE A 366 -3.46 11.59 -15.40
N TRP A 367 -2.28 11.32 -14.83
CA TRP A 367 -1.04 11.33 -15.61
C TRP A 367 -1.10 10.32 -16.76
N ALA A 368 -1.53 9.09 -16.49
CA ALA A 368 -1.63 8.04 -17.52
C ALA A 368 -2.59 8.41 -18.65
N ARG A 369 -3.75 9.00 -18.32
CA ARG A 369 -4.76 9.44 -19.29
C ARG A 369 -4.20 10.41 -20.33
N TYR A 370 -3.25 11.26 -19.97
CA TYR A 370 -2.70 12.28 -20.85
C TYR A 370 -1.32 11.98 -21.42
N ASN A 371 -0.58 11.05 -20.84
CA ASN A 371 0.79 10.74 -21.22
C ASN A 371 0.96 9.35 -21.84
N ARG A 372 -0.04 8.47 -21.70
CA ARG A 372 -0.10 7.20 -22.40
C ARG A 372 -1.19 7.22 -23.47
N LYS A 373 -0.95 6.56 -24.62
CA LYS A 373 -1.92 6.47 -25.72
C LYS A 373 -3.13 5.62 -25.35
N ASP A 374 -2.89 4.55 -24.56
CA ASP A 374 -3.95 3.68 -24.05
C ASP A 374 -4.70 4.28 -22.85
N GLY A 375 -4.18 5.35 -22.26
CA GLY A 375 -4.74 6.04 -21.09
C GLY A 375 -4.80 5.19 -19.82
N LYS A 376 -4.16 4.02 -19.80
CA LYS A 376 -4.28 3.05 -18.70
C LYS A 376 -3.16 3.19 -17.68
N LEU A 377 -3.49 2.85 -16.44
CA LEU A 377 -2.52 2.71 -15.37
C LEU A 377 -1.48 1.63 -15.72
N PRO A 378 -0.18 1.92 -15.57
CA PRO A 378 0.89 1.03 -15.99
C PRO A 378 1.30 0.03 -14.89
N PHE A 379 0.36 -0.76 -14.39
CA PHE A 379 0.57 -1.84 -13.44
C PHE A 379 -0.64 -2.79 -13.41
N ASP A 380 -0.45 -3.98 -12.85
CA ASP A 380 -1.50 -5.00 -12.72
C ASP A 380 -2.12 -5.03 -11.31
N VAL A 381 -1.42 -4.47 -10.31
CA VAL A 381 -1.76 -4.60 -8.90
C VAL A 381 -1.66 -3.26 -8.20
N ILE A 382 -2.74 -2.86 -7.54
CA ILE A 382 -2.74 -1.81 -6.51
C ILE A 382 -2.16 -2.42 -5.25
N ASN A 383 -1.10 -1.83 -4.72
CA ASN A 383 -0.42 -2.38 -3.55
C ASN A 383 -0.22 -1.31 -2.48
N ALA A 384 -0.44 -1.68 -1.23
CA ALA A 384 -0.29 -0.78 -0.11
C ALA A 384 0.19 -1.51 1.15
N HIS A 385 0.66 -0.71 2.12
CA HIS A 385 0.98 -1.13 3.48
C HIS A 385 -0.03 -0.52 4.45
N ARG A 386 -0.42 -1.28 5.46
CA ARG A 386 -1.35 -0.80 6.48
C ARG A 386 -1.07 -1.47 7.81
N TYR A 387 -0.72 -0.68 8.81
CA TYR A 387 -0.55 -1.14 10.18
C TYR A 387 -1.69 -0.61 11.03
N CYS A 388 -2.40 -1.50 11.74
CA CYS A 388 -3.53 -1.13 12.57
C CYS A 388 -3.05 -0.55 13.90
N GLY A 389 -3.29 0.73 14.09
CA GLY A 389 -2.92 1.46 15.31
C GLY A 389 -3.80 2.67 15.54
N LYS A 390 -3.86 3.10 16.79
CA LYS A 390 -4.61 4.28 17.23
C LYS A 390 -3.83 5.13 18.22
N SER A 391 -4.11 6.41 18.21
CA SER A 391 -3.65 7.34 19.24
C SER A 391 -4.50 7.17 20.50
N LYS A 392 -3.87 6.84 21.62
CA LYS A 392 -4.51 6.68 22.94
C LYS A 392 -3.91 7.65 23.96
N ASP A 393 -4.71 8.10 24.93
CA ASP A 393 -4.21 8.96 26.01
C ASP A 393 -3.18 8.21 26.86
N LYS A 394 -2.09 8.88 27.23
CA LYS A 394 -1.03 8.34 28.11
C LYS A 394 -1.53 8.04 29.52
N LYS A 395 -2.57 8.75 29.95
CA LYS A 395 -3.16 8.60 31.28
C LYS A 395 -3.73 7.20 31.49
N GLY A 396 -3.12 6.44 32.38
CA GLY A 396 -3.52 5.06 32.69
C GLY A 396 -2.67 3.99 32.02
N LEU A 397 -1.70 4.34 31.16
CA LEU A 397 -0.74 3.39 30.63
C LEU A 397 0.34 3.08 31.67
N ILE A 398 0.51 1.82 32.00
CA ILE A 398 1.51 1.35 32.96
C ILE A 398 2.88 1.31 32.27
N ASN A 399 3.92 1.80 32.95
CA ASN A 399 5.31 1.82 32.46
C ASN A 399 5.58 2.66 31.21
N TYR A 400 4.75 3.64 30.94
CA TYR A 400 5.01 4.57 29.84
C TYR A 400 6.21 5.48 30.18
N VAL A 401 7.25 5.42 29.38
CA VAL A 401 8.37 6.37 29.42
C VAL A 401 8.22 7.33 28.26
N ASP A 402 8.02 8.61 28.56
CA ASP A 402 7.88 9.65 27.54
C ASP A 402 9.24 9.91 26.87
N VAL A 403 9.39 9.50 25.62
CA VAL A 403 10.58 9.76 24.81
C VAL A 403 10.25 10.53 23.54
N ASN A 404 8.98 10.79 23.26
CA ASN A 404 8.54 11.60 22.13
C ASN A 404 8.43 13.07 22.56
N ILE A 405 9.58 13.71 22.68
CA ILE A 405 9.68 15.16 22.68
C ILE A 405 9.75 15.55 21.22
N ASP A 406 8.79 16.34 20.73
CA ASP A 406 8.86 16.88 19.38
C ASP A 406 10.07 17.83 19.28
N GLU A 407 10.45 18.23 18.07
CA GLU A 407 11.58 19.15 17.83
C GLU A 407 11.43 20.52 18.54
N ARG A 408 10.23 20.81 19.09
CA ARG A 408 9.90 22.03 19.83
C ARG A 408 9.86 21.81 21.34
N GLY A 409 10.21 20.62 21.81
CA GLY A 409 10.20 20.28 23.23
C GLY A 409 8.80 20.00 23.82
N ASN A 410 7.78 19.81 22.99
CA ASN A 410 6.43 19.49 23.45
C ASN A 410 6.26 17.99 23.60
N THR A 411 5.64 17.56 24.69
CA THR A 411 5.21 16.18 24.89
C THR A 411 3.75 16.06 24.49
N SER A 412 3.44 15.17 23.53
CA SER A 412 2.03 14.85 23.25
C SER A 412 1.43 14.09 24.44
N ASP A 413 0.21 14.43 24.84
CA ASP A 413 -0.55 13.66 25.85
C ASP A 413 -1.06 12.32 25.31
N LYS A 414 -0.75 12.01 24.05
CA LYS A 414 -1.18 10.79 23.35
C LYS A 414 0.01 9.96 22.89
N VAL A 415 -0.18 8.67 22.89
CA VAL A 415 0.75 7.68 22.33
C VAL A 415 0.05 6.86 21.26
N TYR A 416 0.76 6.54 20.20
CA TYR A 416 0.26 5.66 19.16
C TYR A 416 0.54 4.20 19.56
N VAL A 417 -0.48 3.36 19.56
CA VAL A 417 -0.39 1.94 19.96
C VAL A 417 -1.03 1.04 18.93
N GLY A 418 -0.52 -0.19 18.80
CA GLY A 418 -1.15 -1.23 18.01
C GLY A 418 -2.53 -1.59 18.57
N VAL A 419 -3.48 -1.82 17.67
CA VAL A 419 -4.85 -2.27 17.98
C VAL A 419 -5.23 -3.45 17.08
N SER A 420 -6.30 -4.17 17.44
CA SER A 420 -6.79 -5.26 16.59
C SER A 420 -7.19 -4.78 15.20
N PRO A 421 -7.24 -5.67 14.20
CA PRO A 421 -7.61 -5.27 12.84
C PRO A 421 -9.05 -4.75 12.74
N GLU A 422 -9.96 -5.20 13.61
CA GLU A 422 -11.32 -4.68 13.68
C GLU A 422 -11.34 -3.26 14.28
N GLU A 423 -10.61 -3.04 15.37
CA GLU A 423 -10.49 -1.71 15.99
C GLU A 423 -9.75 -0.73 15.05
N GLY A 424 -8.79 -1.21 14.27
CA GLY A 424 -8.06 -0.46 13.25
C GLY A 424 -8.86 -0.21 11.96
N ASP A 425 -10.08 -0.76 11.88
CA ASP A 425 -10.98 -0.65 10.74
C ASP A 425 -10.33 -1.02 9.40
N ILE A 426 -9.64 -2.18 9.35
CA ILE A 426 -8.95 -2.61 8.14
C ILE A 426 -9.91 -2.78 6.94
N VAL A 427 -11.13 -3.22 7.17
CA VAL A 427 -12.13 -3.42 6.13
C VAL A 427 -12.61 -2.09 5.55
N GLY A 428 -12.96 -1.13 6.40
CA GLY A 428 -13.42 0.20 5.99
C GLY A 428 -12.31 1.01 5.28
N ALA A 429 -11.07 0.86 5.73
CA ALA A 429 -9.93 1.56 5.14
C ALA A 429 -9.73 1.23 3.64
N PHE A 430 -10.04 0.01 3.20
CA PHE A 430 -10.00 -0.38 1.79
C PHE A 430 -11.23 0.04 0.98
N GLY A 431 -12.31 0.48 1.64
CA GLY A 431 -13.59 0.80 0.99
C GLY A 431 -13.46 1.73 -0.22
N PRO A 432 -12.87 2.93 -0.09
CA PRO A 432 -12.76 3.88 -1.19
C PRO A 432 -11.95 3.35 -2.39
N ILE A 433 -10.84 2.66 -2.14
CA ILE A 433 -9.98 2.11 -3.21
C ILE A 433 -10.69 0.96 -3.93
N ARG A 434 -11.37 0.07 -3.20
CA ARG A 434 -12.15 -1.02 -3.77
C ARG A 434 -13.29 -0.50 -4.63
N GLU A 435 -14.04 0.50 -4.14
CA GLU A 435 -15.12 1.13 -4.89
C GLU A 435 -14.61 1.74 -6.21
N TRP A 436 -13.50 2.47 -6.15
CA TRP A 436 -12.87 3.08 -7.32
C TRP A 436 -12.35 2.00 -8.28
N ARG A 437 -11.64 0.97 -7.79
CA ARG A 437 -11.14 -0.15 -8.59
C ARG A 437 -12.29 -0.88 -9.28
N ASP A 438 -13.34 -1.27 -8.55
CA ASP A 438 -14.45 -2.06 -9.06
C ASP A 438 -15.26 -1.31 -10.13
N ARG A 439 -15.23 0.03 -10.13
CA ARG A 439 -15.88 0.85 -11.16
C ARG A 439 -15.00 1.14 -12.36
N TYR A 440 -13.79 1.58 -12.12
CA TYR A 440 -12.96 2.16 -13.17
C TYR A 440 -11.85 1.24 -13.64
N HIS A 441 -11.40 0.31 -12.81
CA HIS A 441 -10.25 -0.56 -13.06
C HIS A 441 -10.49 -2.01 -12.60
N PRO A 442 -11.60 -2.66 -12.98
CA PRO A 442 -11.98 -3.98 -12.46
C PRO A 442 -10.96 -5.10 -12.77
N GLN A 443 -10.03 -4.85 -13.70
CA GLN A 443 -8.95 -5.77 -14.05
C GLN A 443 -7.78 -5.74 -13.07
N LEU A 444 -7.67 -4.71 -12.20
CA LEU A 444 -6.58 -4.60 -11.25
C LEU A 444 -6.84 -5.45 -10.01
N GLU A 445 -5.80 -6.11 -9.52
CA GLU A 445 -5.80 -6.75 -8.20
C GLU A 445 -5.48 -5.71 -7.10
N ILE A 446 -5.82 -6.05 -5.85
CA ILE A 446 -5.40 -5.28 -4.67
C ILE A 446 -4.65 -6.21 -3.74
N TRP A 447 -3.40 -5.87 -3.41
CA TRP A 447 -2.57 -6.59 -2.45
C TRP A 447 -2.29 -5.71 -1.24
N LEU A 448 -2.20 -6.35 -0.06
CA LEU A 448 -1.64 -5.73 1.14
C LEU A 448 -0.31 -6.43 1.46
N THR A 449 0.80 -5.80 1.15
CA THR A 449 2.10 -6.46 1.22
C THR A 449 2.91 -6.16 2.48
N GLU A 450 2.38 -5.30 3.36
CA GLU A 450 2.87 -5.17 4.73
C GLU A 450 1.74 -4.85 5.70
N PHE A 451 1.67 -5.63 6.77
CA PHE A 451 0.87 -5.42 7.97
C PHE A 451 1.46 -6.25 9.11
N GLY A 452 1.08 -5.95 10.35
CA GLY A 452 1.52 -6.75 11.47
C GLY A 452 1.71 -5.95 12.75
N TRP A 453 2.23 -6.62 13.76
CA TRP A 453 2.44 -6.09 15.10
C TRP A 453 3.72 -6.61 15.71
N ASP A 454 4.37 -5.75 16.50
CA ASP A 454 5.49 -6.13 17.35
C ASP A 454 5.03 -6.86 18.61
N THR A 455 5.89 -7.69 19.18
CA THR A 455 5.64 -8.38 20.46
C THR A 455 6.33 -7.73 21.65
N ASN A 456 7.23 -6.75 21.42
CA ASN A 456 7.79 -5.93 22.47
C ASN A 456 6.69 -5.14 23.18
N GLN A 457 6.68 -5.12 24.50
CA GLN A 457 5.62 -4.52 25.31
C GLN A 457 5.88 -3.06 25.70
N ASP A 458 6.94 -2.46 25.18
CA ASP A 458 7.26 -1.05 25.41
C ASP A 458 6.35 -0.17 24.54
N TYR A 459 5.69 0.82 25.13
CA TYR A 459 4.83 1.76 24.41
C TYR A 459 5.55 2.68 23.42
N ARG A 460 6.88 2.72 23.44
CA ARG A 460 7.68 3.35 22.39
C ARG A 460 7.60 2.60 21.08
N THR A 461 7.26 1.32 21.12
CA THR A 461 7.04 0.48 19.95
C THR A 461 5.61 0.66 19.48
N ALA A 462 5.39 1.61 18.58
CA ALA A 462 4.05 2.08 18.16
C ALA A 462 3.16 1.02 17.51
N THR A 463 3.72 -0.11 17.09
CA THR A 463 3.00 -1.21 16.44
C THR A 463 2.84 -2.44 17.35
N SER A 464 3.06 -2.31 18.66
CA SER A 464 3.00 -3.44 19.59
C SER A 464 1.59 -3.99 19.79
N ALA A 465 1.50 -5.33 19.78
CA ALA A 465 0.39 -6.09 20.30
C ALA A 465 0.54 -6.23 21.82
N HIS A 466 -0.03 -5.30 22.58
CA HIS A 466 0.06 -5.33 24.03
C HIS A 466 -0.74 -6.48 24.65
N ALA A 467 -0.18 -7.10 25.68
CA ALA A 467 -0.85 -8.12 26.46
C ALA A 467 -2.13 -7.59 27.13
N TYR A 468 -3.18 -8.39 27.14
CA TYR A 468 -4.43 -8.11 27.85
C TYR A 468 -5.12 -9.38 28.32
N GLY A 469 -5.92 -9.28 29.40
CA GLY A 469 -6.60 -10.43 29.97
C GLY A 469 -5.61 -11.55 30.34
N GLU A 470 -5.84 -12.73 29.78
CA GLU A 470 -4.95 -13.89 29.95
C GLU A 470 -3.93 -14.05 28.80
N TYR A 471 -4.01 -13.20 27.75
CA TYR A 471 -3.18 -13.33 26.57
C TYR A 471 -1.88 -12.54 26.70
N THR A 472 -0.77 -13.21 26.44
CA THR A 472 0.54 -12.56 26.28
C THR A 472 0.61 -11.76 24.98
N GLY A 473 1.51 -10.78 24.87
CA GLY A 473 1.68 -10.02 23.63
C GLY A 473 1.98 -10.88 22.40
N ARG A 474 2.66 -12.02 22.55
CA ARG A 474 2.88 -12.98 21.44
C ARG A 474 1.60 -13.66 21.01
N GLN A 475 0.74 -14.05 21.95
CA GLN A 475 -0.57 -14.61 21.62
C GLN A 475 -1.48 -13.57 20.99
N VAL A 476 -1.46 -12.33 21.48
CA VAL A 476 -2.21 -11.22 20.87
C VAL A 476 -1.76 -10.98 19.43
N GLN A 477 -0.45 -10.89 19.17
CA GLN A 477 0.10 -10.81 17.82
C GLN A 477 -0.41 -11.94 16.93
N ALA A 478 -0.33 -13.18 17.42
CA ALA A 478 -0.72 -14.36 16.66
C ALA A 478 -2.22 -14.34 16.30
N MET A 479 -3.08 -14.01 17.25
CA MET A 479 -4.53 -13.89 17.02
C MET A 479 -4.86 -12.77 16.04
N TRP A 480 -4.27 -11.58 16.20
CA TRP A 480 -4.54 -10.44 15.34
C TRP A 480 -4.05 -10.65 13.91
N LEU A 481 -2.90 -11.30 13.69
CA LEU A 481 -2.44 -11.67 12.36
C LEU A 481 -3.46 -12.57 11.64
N VAL A 482 -3.95 -13.61 12.31
CA VAL A 482 -4.94 -14.51 11.70
C VAL A 482 -6.26 -13.77 11.42
N ARG A 483 -6.74 -12.97 12.37
CA ARG A 483 -7.96 -12.16 12.20
C ARG A 483 -7.84 -11.20 11.01
N GLU A 484 -6.67 -10.57 10.82
CA GLU A 484 -6.44 -9.68 9.70
C GLU A 484 -6.46 -10.43 8.35
N TYR A 485 -5.80 -11.57 8.24
CA TYR A 485 -5.92 -12.40 7.03
C TYR A 485 -7.38 -12.78 6.74
N LEU A 486 -8.14 -13.17 7.75
CA LEU A 486 -9.57 -13.51 7.56
C LEU A 486 -10.36 -12.31 7.07
N LEU A 487 -10.20 -11.13 7.69
CA LEU A 487 -10.89 -9.90 7.29
C LEU A 487 -10.52 -9.46 5.87
N LEU A 488 -9.24 -9.49 5.52
CA LEU A 488 -8.77 -9.15 4.17
C LEU A 488 -9.34 -10.11 3.11
N SER A 489 -9.44 -11.40 3.42
CA SER A 489 -10.03 -12.38 2.50
C SER A 489 -11.51 -12.10 2.22
N SER A 490 -12.24 -11.52 3.18
CA SER A 490 -13.67 -11.23 3.04
C SER A 490 -13.96 -10.06 2.10
N ILE A 491 -12.97 -9.22 1.85
CA ILE A 491 -13.12 -8.02 1.03
C ILE A 491 -12.48 -8.12 -0.35
N GLY A 492 -12.03 -9.31 -0.77
CA GLY A 492 -11.51 -9.54 -2.12
C GLY A 492 -10.09 -9.01 -2.32
N ILE A 493 -9.26 -9.02 -1.27
CA ILE A 493 -7.81 -8.83 -1.40
C ILE A 493 -7.21 -10.13 -1.93
N GLU A 494 -6.38 -10.06 -2.97
CA GLU A 494 -5.84 -11.25 -3.62
C GLU A 494 -4.61 -11.82 -2.95
N LYS A 495 -3.78 -10.97 -2.33
CA LYS A 495 -2.60 -11.37 -1.55
C LYS A 495 -2.42 -10.49 -0.32
N ALA A 496 -2.02 -11.11 0.77
CA ALA A 496 -1.71 -10.41 2.01
C ALA A 496 -0.40 -10.95 2.60
N ALA A 497 0.57 -10.08 2.89
CA ALA A 497 1.87 -10.47 3.43
C ALA A 497 2.16 -9.74 4.74
N MET A 498 2.20 -10.49 5.85
CA MET A 498 2.57 -9.91 7.14
C MET A 498 4.05 -9.50 7.17
N TYR A 499 4.40 -8.51 7.93
CA TYR A 499 5.75 -8.06 8.20
C TYR A 499 6.16 -8.47 9.61
N MET A 500 7.01 -9.52 9.81
CA MET A 500 7.77 -10.25 8.80
C MET A 500 8.13 -11.68 9.28
N SER A 501 8.96 -12.38 8.53
CA SER A 501 9.39 -13.77 8.83
C SER A 501 10.04 -13.92 10.21
N ARG A 502 10.95 -13.00 10.59
CA ARG A 502 11.73 -13.05 11.82
C ARG A 502 11.92 -11.69 12.46
N ASP A 503 12.20 -11.65 13.75
CA ASP A 503 12.58 -10.42 14.45
C ASP A 503 13.88 -9.83 13.89
N CYS A 504 13.99 -8.51 13.88
CA CYS A 504 15.21 -7.77 13.50
C CYS A 504 16.16 -7.53 14.65
N GLY A 505 15.73 -7.76 15.87
CA GLY A 505 16.52 -7.64 17.10
C GLY A 505 15.94 -8.49 18.23
N PRO A 506 16.68 -8.63 19.35
CA PRO A 506 16.15 -9.31 20.53
C PRO A 506 14.87 -8.62 21.00
N GLU A 507 13.80 -9.39 21.17
CA GLU A 507 12.46 -8.90 21.52
C GLU A 507 12.45 -7.96 22.73
N GLU A 508 13.26 -8.27 23.72
CA GLU A 508 13.33 -7.57 25.00
C GLU A 508 13.93 -6.15 24.88
N THR A 509 14.72 -5.90 23.83
CA THR A 509 15.43 -4.63 23.60
C THR A 509 15.03 -3.93 22.31
N ALA A 510 14.28 -4.59 21.45
CA ALA A 510 13.86 -4.07 20.15
C ALA A 510 12.66 -3.11 20.31
N VAL A 511 12.90 -1.90 20.80
CA VAL A 511 11.87 -0.86 21.02
C VAL A 511 11.49 -0.09 19.76
N GLY A 512 12.22 -0.24 18.66
CA GLY A 512 11.87 0.33 17.37
C GLY A 512 10.71 -0.40 16.71
N LYS A 513 9.96 0.30 15.83
CA LYS A 513 8.93 -0.33 14.99
C LYS A 513 9.55 -1.50 14.21
N TYR A 514 8.78 -2.58 14.11
CA TYR A 514 9.11 -3.78 13.34
C TYR A 514 10.31 -4.60 13.87
N GLY A 515 10.86 -4.23 15.02
CA GLY A 515 11.99 -4.94 15.61
C GLY A 515 11.67 -6.34 16.12
N SER A 516 10.42 -6.55 16.55
CA SER A 516 9.92 -7.80 17.16
C SER A 516 8.64 -8.33 16.49
N SER A 517 8.41 -7.99 15.20
CA SER A 517 7.20 -8.35 14.46
C SER A 517 7.23 -9.76 13.84
N GLY A 518 8.34 -10.48 13.96
CA GLY A 518 8.59 -11.75 13.29
C GLY A 518 7.71 -12.92 13.76
N LEU A 519 7.58 -13.92 12.88
CA LEU A 519 7.03 -15.25 13.22
C LEU A 519 8.00 -16.06 14.08
N VAL A 520 9.31 -15.79 13.95
CA VAL A 520 10.36 -16.39 14.76
C VAL A 520 11.20 -15.29 15.41
N ARG A 521 11.83 -15.63 16.50
CA ARG A 521 12.72 -14.72 17.21
C ARG A 521 13.96 -14.37 16.39
N PHE A 522 14.69 -13.36 16.84
CA PHE A 522 15.94 -12.95 16.24
C PHE A 522 16.88 -14.15 16.06
N PRO A 523 17.50 -14.33 14.88
CA PRO A 523 18.38 -15.45 14.61
C PRO A 523 19.62 -15.43 15.51
N ILE A 524 20.10 -16.62 15.86
CA ILE A 524 21.31 -16.79 16.65
C ILE A 524 22.54 -16.56 15.76
N GLU A 525 22.49 -17.05 14.51
CA GLU A 525 23.57 -16.91 13.53
C GLU A 525 22.98 -16.77 12.13
N ILE A 526 23.54 -15.88 11.31
CA ILE A 526 23.18 -15.68 9.92
C ILE A 526 24.47 -15.54 9.10
N ASN A 527 24.93 -16.65 8.52
CA ASN A 527 26.03 -16.66 7.56
C ASN A 527 25.64 -17.46 6.32
N PRO A 528 26.16 -17.13 5.13
CA PRO A 528 25.96 -17.97 3.95
C PRO A 528 26.33 -19.43 4.22
N GLY A 529 25.37 -20.34 4.02
CA GLY A 529 25.53 -21.77 4.30
C GLY A 529 25.36 -22.19 5.76
N ASN A 530 25.19 -21.26 6.72
CA ASN A 530 24.95 -21.57 8.14
C ASN A 530 23.98 -20.57 8.76
N VAL A 531 22.71 -20.89 8.80
CA VAL A 531 21.67 -20.07 9.47
C VAL A 531 21.11 -20.84 10.64
N ILE A 532 21.28 -20.29 11.85
CA ILE A 532 20.67 -20.81 13.07
C ILE A 532 19.52 -19.88 13.44
N GLN A 533 18.30 -20.32 13.19
CA GLN A 533 17.08 -19.57 13.45
C GLN A 533 16.79 -19.40 14.94
N GLY A 534 16.11 -18.31 15.29
CA GLY A 534 15.52 -18.14 16.60
C GLY A 534 14.32 -19.05 16.84
N ASN A 535 13.85 -19.11 18.06
CA ASN A 535 12.68 -19.91 18.44
C ASN A 535 11.41 -19.40 17.74
N LYS A 536 10.56 -20.33 17.33
CA LYS A 536 9.23 -20.03 16.76
C LYS A 536 8.34 -19.40 17.82
N LYS A 537 7.57 -18.37 17.41
CA LYS A 537 6.55 -17.73 18.26
C LYS A 537 5.19 -18.37 18.04
N ASP A 538 4.19 -18.01 18.84
CA ASP A 538 2.79 -18.42 18.65
C ASP A 538 2.32 -18.10 17.22
N SER A 539 2.69 -16.92 16.71
CA SER A 539 2.33 -16.46 15.35
C SER A 539 2.80 -17.39 14.23
N PHE A 540 3.96 -18.05 14.37
CA PHE A 540 4.40 -19.04 13.39
C PHE A 540 3.39 -20.20 13.26
N TYR A 541 2.99 -20.76 14.39
CA TYR A 541 2.06 -21.90 14.41
C TYR A 541 0.66 -21.52 13.96
N TYR A 542 0.20 -20.32 14.34
CA TYR A 542 -1.13 -19.81 14.00
C TYR A 542 -1.26 -19.51 12.50
N VAL A 543 -0.30 -18.81 11.93
CA VAL A 543 -0.29 -18.53 10.47
C VAL A 543 -0.15 -19.83 9.67
N TYR A 544 0.68 -20.76 10.13
CA TYR A 544 0.83 -22.05 9.48
C TYR A 544 -0.50 -22.85 9.54
N THR A 545 -1.15 -22.91 10.72
CA THR A 545 -2.45 -23.58 10.90
C THR A 545 -3.53 -22.95 10.00
N LEU A 546 -3.58 -21.62 9.90
CA LEU A 546 -4.48 -20.90 8.99
C LEU A 546 -4.25 -21.36 7.54
N LYS A 547 -3.02 -21.32 7.07
CA LYS A 547 -2.64 -21.72 5.71
C LYS A 547 -2.98 -23.20 5.43
N GLU A 548 -2.70 -24.12 6.34
CA GLU A 548 -3.04 -25.53 6.18
C GLU A 548 -4.55 -25.78 6.22
N THR A 549 -5.27 -25.01 7.02
CA THR A 549 -6.71 -25.17 7.16
C THR A 549 -7.47 -24.59 5.97
N LEU A 550 -7.15 -23.38 5.52
CA LEU A 550 -7.91 -22.65 4.51
C LEU A 550 -7.22 -22.56 3.14
N GLY A 551 -5.94 -22.91 3.00
CA GLY A 551 -5.14 -22.67 1.78
C GLY A 551 -5.63 -23.33 0.49
N ASN A 552 -6.61 -24.25 0.57
CA ASN A 552 -7.25 -24.90 -0.59
C ASN A 552 -8.70 -24.46 -0.78
N THR A 553 -9.10 -23.32 -0.22
CA THR A 553 -10.49 -22.83 -0.24
C THR A 553 -10.58 -21.47 -0.89
N ARG A 554 -11.83 -21.06 -1.14
CA ARG A 554 -12.19 -19.69 -1.52
C ARG A 554 -13.17 -19.14 -0.49
N PHE A 555 -13.02 -17.85 -0.14
CA PHE A 555 -14.00 -17.15 0.69
C PHE A 555 -15.39 -17.26 0.03
N ASP A 556 -16.42 -17.58 0.81
CA ASP A 556 -17.79 -17.67 0.32
C ASP A 556 -18.65 -16.50 0.81
N CYS A 557 -18.84 -16.38 2.12
CA CYS A 557 -19.63 -15.32 2.71
C CYS A 557 -19.39 -15.20 4.22
N GLU A 558 -19.80 -14.07 4.76
CA GLU A 558 -20.01 -13.89 6.21
C GLU A 558 -21.39 -14.44 6.56
N LEU A 559 -21.50 -15.18 7.65
CA LEU A 559 -22.74 -15.72 8.18
C LEU A 559 -23.17 -14.90 9.41
N GLU A 560 -24.49 -14.80 9.62
CA GLU A 560 -25.04 -14.21 10.83
C GLU A 560 -24.65 -15.06 12.05
N ALA A 561 -24.01 -14.45 13.02
CA ALA A 561 -23.62 -15.11 14.26
C ALA A 561 -24.73 -14.99 15.32
N PRO A 562 -24.94 -16.03 16.15
CA PRO A 562 -25.90 -15.96 17.27
C PRO A 562 -25.53 -14.97 18.37
N ASN A 563 -24.32 -14.45 18.36
CA ASN A 563 -23.77 -13.49 19.31
C ASN A 563 -23.11 -12.33 18.56
N GLU A 564 -23.43 -11.09 18.92
CA GLU A 564 -22.95 -9.86 18.27
C GLU A 564 -21.42 -9.67 18.33
N ASN A 565 -20.77 -10.25 19.32
CA ASN A 565 -19.31 -10.21 19.44
C ASN A 565 -18.60 -11.24 18.59
N VAL A 566 -19.30 -12.09 17.86
CA VAL A 566 -18.71 -13.18 17.07
C VAL A 566 -18.87 -12.91 15.58
N LYS A 567 -17.79 -13.09 14.82
CA LYS A 567 -17.81 -13.22 13.36
C LYS A 567 -17.72 -14.68 12.95
N ILE A 568 -18.42 -15.01 11.86
CA ILE A 568 -18.39 -16.33 11.24
C ILE A 568 -18.19 -16.17 9.74
N PHE A 569 -17.06 -16.63 9.23
CA PHE A 569 -16.77 -16.66 7.80
C PHE A 569 -16.83 -18.06 7.26
N LYS A 570 -17.49 -18.22 6.11
CA LYS A 570 -17.57 -19.46 5.37
C LYS A 570 -16.63 -19.46 4.18
N TYR A 571 -15.94 -20.57 4.01
CA TYR A 571 -15.06 -20.86 2.89
C TYR A 571 -15.47 -22.18 2.24
N LEU A 572 -15.24 -22.29 0.94
CA LEU A 572 -15.55 -23.52 0.18
C LEU A 572 -14.27 -24.06 -0.49
N THR A 573 -14.09 -25.36 -0.39
CA THR A 573 -13.12 -26.09 -1.20
C THR A 573 -13.61 -26.22 -2.66
N LYS A 574 -12.76 -26.64 -3.57
CA LYS A 574 -13.12 -26.83 -4.99
C LYS A 574 -14.21 -27.91 -5.18
N ASP A 575 -14.28 -28.89 -4.29
CA ASP A 575 -15.30 -29.94 -4.26
C ASP A 575 -16.55 -29.57 -3.45
N GLY A 576 -16.63 -28.33 -2.96
CA GLY A 576 -17.82 -27.76 -2.31
C GLY A 576 -17.93 -28.01 -0.81
N LYS A 577 -16.95 -28.64 -0.16
CA LYS A 577 -16.93 -28.81 1.30
C LYS A 577 -16.73 -27.47 1.99
N ALA A 578 -17.46 -27.28 3.09
CA ALA A 578 -17.43 -26.04 3.84
C ALA A 578 -16.38 -26.06 4.96
N LYS A 579 -15.71 -24.93 5.13
CA LYS A 579 -14.88 -24.62 6.29
C LYS A 579 -15.31 -23.27 6.86
N TYR A 580 -15.36 -23.17 8.16
CA TYR A 580 -15.84 -21.98 8.85
C TYR A 580 -14.75 -21.47 9.79
N ALA A 581 -14.51 -20.16 9.78
CA ALA A 581 -13.65 -19.48 10.75
C ALA A 581 -14.54 -18.68 11.70
N LEU A 582 -14.32 -18.81 13.01
CA LEU A 582 -15.11 -18.17 14.05
C LEU A 582 -14.19 -17.51 15.07
N TRP A 583 -14.49 -16.26 15.45
CA TRP A 583 -13.75 -15.55 16.51
C TRP A 583 -14.58 -14.43 17.13
N CYS A 584 -14.22 -14.01 18.37
CA CYS A 584 -14.73 -12.79 18.95
C CYS A 584 -13.95 -11.58 18.40
N VAL A 585 -14.67 -10.53 17.98
CA VAL A 585 -14.09 -9.31 17.39
C VAL A 585 -13.53 -8.32 18.40
N THR A 586 -13.64 -8.64 19.67
CA THR A 586 -13.17 -7.82 20.79
C THR A 586 -11.66 -7.92 21.02
N SER A 587 -11.14 -7.15 21.96
CA SER A 587 -9.74 -7.14 22.41
C SER A 587 -9.66 -6.87 23.91
N ASP A 588 -10.47 -7.60 24.68
CA ASP A 588 -10.62 -7.46 26.13
C ASP A 588 -10.66 -8.83 26.87
N GLY A 589 -10.49 -9.93 26.15
CA GLY A 589 -10.56 -11.29 26.66
C GLY A 589 -11.95 -11.92 26.60
N THR A 590 -12.87 -11.35 25.84
CA THR A 590 -14.25 -11.87 25.67
C THR A 590 -14.24 -13.32 25.18
N LYS A 591 -15.12 -14.13 25.80
CA LYS A 591 -15.37 -15.53 25.45
C LYS A 591 -16.88 -15.79 25.35
N VAL A 592 -17.28 -16.60 24.40
CA VAL A 592 -18.66 -17.07 24.20
C VAL A 592 -18.68 -18.59 24.28
N PRO A 593 -18.83 -19.15 25.51
CA PRO A 593 -18.84 -20.59 25.71
C PRO A 593 -20.16 -21.20 25.24
N GLY A 594 -20.09 -22.43 24.74
CA GLY A 594 -21.27 -23.22 24.39
C GLY A 594 -22.16 -22.63 23.28
N MET A 595 -21.57 -21.84 22.38
CA MET A 595 -22.32 -21.26 21.27
C MET A 595 -22.82 -22.33 20.32
N LYS A 596 -24.13 -22.34 20.07
CA LYS A 596 -24.75 -23.20 19.06
C LYS A 596 -24.55 -22.56 17.68
N PHE A 597 -23.82 -23.23 16.85
CA PHE A 597 -23.57 -22.80 15.47
C PHE A 597 -24.33 -23.70 14.50
N ARG A 598 -25.26 -23.09 13.74
CA ARG A 598 -26.10 -23.83 12.79
C ARG A 598 -25.32 -24.11 11.51
N ILE A 599 -25.27 -25.40 11.12
CA ILE A 599 -24.57 -25.85 9.92
C ILE A 599 -25.37 -27.00 9.26
N PRO A 600 -25.12 -27.32 7.96
CA PRO A 600 -25.71 -28.49 7.31
C PRO A 600 -25.40 -29.78 8.05
N GLU A 601 -26.19 -30.82 7.75
CA GLU A 601 -25.92 -32.19 8.23
C GLU A 601 -24.57 -32.67 7.66
N GLY A 602 -23.70 -33.21 8.51
CA GLY A 602 -22.39 -33.69 8.08
C GLY A 602 -21.50 -34.10 9.26
N GLU A 603 -20.31 -34.54 8.94
CA GLU A 603 -19.25 -34.81 9.91
C GLU A 603 -18.29 -33.64 9.99
N TYR A 604 -18.02 -33.17 11.19
CA TYR A 604 -17.20 -31.96 11.41
C TYR A 604 -16.11 -32.23 12.41
N LYS A 605 -15.01 -31.47 12.24
CA LYS A 605 -13.95 -31.38 13.26
C LYS A 605 -13.72 -29.92 13.61
N LEU A 606 -13.35 -29.69 14.87
CA LEU A 606 -12.82 -28.43 15.37
C LEU A 606 -11.30 -28.41 15.17
N VAL A 607 -10.78 -27.28 14.70
CA VAL A 607 -9.34 -26.99 14.67
C VAL A 607 -9.11 -25.75 15.52
N GLU A 608 -8.39 -25.91 16.60
CA GLU A 608 -7.96 -24.85 17.52
C GLU A 608 -6.50 -24.50 17.25
N MET A 609 -6.18 -23.22 17.12
CA MET A 609 -4.79 -22.77 16.96
C MET A 609 -4.08 -22.84 18.31
N VAL A 610 -2.97 -23.56 18.36
CA VAL A 610 -2.17 -23.78 19.56
C VAL A 610 -0.69 -23.69 19.26
N TYR A 611 0.09 -23.32 20.27
CA TYR A 611 1.55 -23.34 20.21
C TYR A 611 2.07 -24.78 19.97
N GLU A 612 3.18 -24.91 19.27
CA GLU A 612 3.85 -26.17 18.91
C GLU A 612 3.07 -27.12 17.95
N SER A 613 1.98 -26.66 17.33
CA SER A 613 1.29 -27.43 16.30
C SER A 613 1.00 -26.62 15.05
N VAL A 614 1.53 -27.03 13.90
CA VAL A 614 1.27 -26.40 12.60
C VAL A 614 -0.08 -26.82 11.98
N LEU A 615 -0.71 -27.84 12.52
CA LEU A 615 -2.03 -28.32 12.11
C LEU A 615 -3.13 -27.98 13.13
N GLY A 616 -2.74 -27.26 14.20
CA GLY A 616 -3.60 -26.97 15.32
C GLY A 616 -3.95 -28.22 16.15
N LYS A 617 -4.75 -28.04 17.20
CA LYS A 617 -5.35 -29.13 17.96
C LYS A 617 -6.68 -29.49 17.32
N GLN A 618 -6.85 -30.75 16.94
CA GLN A 618 -8.03 -31.23 16.24
C GLN A 618 -8.87 -32.13 17.15
N SER A 619 -10.19 -31.95 17.12
CA SER A 619 -11.17 -32.79 17.81
C SER A 619 -12.44 -32.91 16.99
N ASP A 620 -13.13 -34.05 17.11
CA ASP A 620 -14.40 -34.26 16.44
C ASP A 620 -15.50 -33.42 17.10
N LEU A 621 -16.39 -32.86 16.28
CA LEU A 621 -17.57 -32.14 16.73
C LEU A 621 -18.82 -33.03 16.57
N GLU A 622 -19.62 -33.12 17.61
CA GLU A 622 -20.92 -33.74 17.55
C GLU A 622 -21.91 -32.84 16.82
N TYR A 623 -22.42 -33.31 15.67
CA TYR A 623 -23.53 -32.67 14.98
C TYR A 623 -24.84 -33.20 15.57
N LYS A 624 -25.70 -32.29 16.06
CA LYS A 624 -27.00 -32.64 16.65
C LYS A 624 -28.04 -31.56 16.32
N ASP A 625 -29.20 -32.01 15.84
CA ASP A 625 -30.39 -31.18 15.61
C ASP A 625 -30.12 -29.92 14.75
N GLY A 626 -29.22 -30.01 13.78
CA GLY A 626 -28.84 -28.88 12.90
C GLY A 626 -27.73 -27.98 13.43
N TYR A 627 -27.06 -28.35 14.53
CA TYR A 627 -26.06 -27.54 15.18
C TYR A 627 -24.81 -28.35 15.58
N VAL A 628 -23.70 -27.62 15.67
CA VAL A 628 -22.53 -27.99 16.49
C VAL A 628 -22.42 -26.99 17.64
N VAL A 629 -21.78 -27.42 18.73
CA VAL A 629 -21.52 -26.55 19.89
C VAL A 629 -20.05 -26.25 19.97
N VAL A 630 -19.70 -24.98 20.01
CA VAL A 630 -18.32 -24.50 20.05
C VAL A 630 -18.10 -23.44 21.14
N ASN A 631 -16.88 -23.35 21.64
CA ASN A 631 -16.45 -22.26 22.52
C ASN A 631 -15.66 -21.27 21.67
N VAL A 632 -16.19 -20.06 21.51
CA VAL A 632 -15.55 -19.02 20.72
C VAL A 632 -14.87 -18.01 21.64
N SER A 633 -13.67 -17.61 21.29
CA SER A 633 -12.90 -16.55 21.96
C SER A 633 -12.31 -15.61 20.92
N GLU A 634 -11.47 -14.71 21.34
CA GLU A 634 -10.72 -13.84 20.44
C GLU A 634 -9.62 -14.59 19.65
N ASN A 635 -9.24 -15.78 20.13
CA ASN A 635 -8.41 -16.72 19.35
C ASN A 635 -9.29 -17.44 18.32
N PRO A 636 -9.08 -17.22 17.00
CA PRO A 636 -9.90 -17.85 15.98
C PRO A 636 -9.84 -19.37 16.04
N ILE A 637 -11.00 -20.00 15.77
CA ILE A 637 -11.14 -21.44 15.62
C ILE A 637 -11.72 -21.77 14.25
N PHE A 638 -11.52 -23.00 13.79
CA PHE A 638 -12.11 -23.46 12.55
C PHE A 638 -13.01 -24.68 12.77
N VAL A 639 -14.18 -24.65 12.13
CA VAL A 639 -15.06 -25.83 11.99
C VAL A 639 -14.91 -26.32 10.56
N VAL A 640 -14.46 -27.54 10.39
CA VAL A 640 -14.09 -28.10 9.09
C VAL A 640 -14.93 -29.33 8.80
N GLU A 641 -15.64 -29.32 7.67
CA GLU A 641 -16.35 -30.50 7.13
C GLU A 641 -15.32 -31.53 6.68
N LYS A 642 -15.53 -32.83 7.11
CA LYS A 642 -14.61 -33.92 6.86
C LYS A 642 -14.69 -34.48 5.45
#